data_682a483128ee80c2d81123f7a52ed105
#
_entry.id   682a483128ee80c2d81123f7a52ed105
#
_cell.length_a   1.000
_cell.length_b   1.000
_cell.length_c   1.000
_cell.angle_alpha   90.00
_cell.angle_beta   90.00
_cell.angle_gamma   90.00
#
_symmetry.space_group_name_H-M   'P 1'
#
loop_
_entity.id
_entity.type
_entity.pdbx_description
1 polymer ?
#
loop_
_entity_poly.entity_id
_entity_poly.type
_entity_poly.pdbx_seq_one_letter_code
_entity_poly.pdbx_strand_id
1 'polypeptide(L)'
;MARVTQYQSNFTVGEIDPLLLGRIDIQQYASALEKAQNVVVLPQGGFERRPGLRFMLDISSHLGGSFTTLDGIRLIPFEFSTTQSYMLVFVKNTTSNTRMFVFANGQQITNINGSGNDYLVCALGDIDLDRMYFTQSADTLILVHEDMSPKSIVRGGSNSTWTFSTISLTSPKHAFTLSTSNPSATITPDAVDGTVNITASSSVFTSSHVDQYINVLNGFGRARIVEHTSGTEVKVVTEFPFFEKDVAIASGAWELETGYEDVFSSTRGFPRTCTFHEGRLFFGGSKSLPNSLFGSKIGDFFKFKAHEALDDDALFVTIATDSVNAITAMRSGRDLQIFTTDAEFFVPQADLDPITPSNLVIKNATRRGSKEGIKPVSAEGGTLFIQREGKALREFLFSDVDLNYQANNISLLSSHLLKSPRSMALRVATSTDDGDLLLITNDTDGTMGAFSILRSQNVVAPSEFVTDGKFLDVAVDITDIYVVTERTINSATKRYVEMFDDQRTTDANIQYFSGATSPDQSLPSNTTCSNLSHLEAKTVDVVRDNFVLTDKTVSSGAITIDEAPSSFVEVGLPYTVEVKTLPAEPKLSSGVVVSRKRRILEASPVLDRTQNIAINGFEVPLETLPYTMGSVPTTFTGRKRVAPLLGYSDTAQLTFTQTQPLFATVLGVEYKLSTGQ
;
A
#
# COMPACT_ATOMS: atom_id res chain seq x y z
N MET A 1 37.48 -7.91 -38.18
CA MET A 1 36.35 -7.90 -37.26
C MET A 1 36.82 -8.46 -35.91
N ALA A 2 36.75 -7.64 -34.87
CA ALA A 2 37.05 -8.14 -33.53
C ALA A 2 35.86 -8.96 -33.02
N ARG A 3 36.16 -10.08 -32.38
CA ARG A 3 35.15 -10.89 -31.66
C ARG A 3 35.37 -10.74 -30.16
N VAL A 4 34.34 -10.44 -29.44
CA VAL A 4 34.38 -10.27 -27.99
C VAL A 4 33.30 -11.15 -27.36
N THR A 5 33.66 -11.90 -26.34
CA THR A 5 32.69 -12.62 -25.51
C THR A 5 32.40 -11.78 -24.29
N GLN A 6 31.12 -11.59 -23.98
CA GLN A 6 30.63 -10.93 -22.78
C GLN A 6 29.73 -11.87 -21.98
N TYR A 7 29.71 -11.70 -20.68
CA TYR A 7 28.85 -12.45 -19.78
C TYR A 7 28.15 -11.49 -18.85
N GLN A 8 26.82 -11.43 -18.94
CA GLN A 8 25.96 -10.77 -17.97
C GLN A 8 25.54 -11.79 -16.94
N SER A 9 26.14 -11.71 -15.77
CA SER A 9 25.98 -12.70 -14.70
C SER A 9 24.81 -12.39 -13.75
N ASN A 10 24.28 -11.19 -13.80
CA ASN A 10 23.16 -10.80 -12.97
C ASN A 10 22.35 -9.66 -13.60
N PHE A 11 21.13 -9.46 -13.07
CA PHE A 11 20.16 -8.44 -13.50
C PHE A 11 19.64 -7.64 -12.30
N THR A 12 20.40 -7.59 -11.20
CA THR A 12 19.98 -7.07 -9.89
C THR A 12 19.70 -5.57 -9.84
N VAL A 13 20.05 -4.83 -10.88
CA VAL A 13 19.68 -3.41 -11.03
C VAL A 13 18.28 -3.26 -11.64
N GLY A 14 17.73 -4.31 -12.28
CA GLY A 14 16.43 -4.27 -12.92
C GLY A 14 16.35 -3.32 -14.11
N GLU A 15 15.14 -2.82 -14.38
CA GLU A 15 14.87 -1.88 -15.48
C GLU A 15 15.32 -0.47 -15.11
N ILE A 16 16.07 0.18 -16.00
CA ILE A 16 16.54 1.55 -15.81
C ILE A 16 15.85 2.53 -16.76
N ASP A 17 15.79 3.77 -16.34
CA ASP A 17 15.18 4.86 -17.10
C ASP A 17 15.85 5.01 -18.49
N PRO A 18 15.08 5.12 -19.58
CA PRO A 18 15.60 5.33 -20.92
C PRO A 18 16.58 6.50 -21.05
N LEU A 19 16.50 7.51 -20.18
CA LEU A 19 17.45 8.63 -20.15
C LEU A 19 18.87 8.21 -19.74
N LEU A 20 19.03 7.02 -19.18
CA LEU A 20 20.31 6.47 -18.74
C LEU A 20 20.99 5.56 -19.78
N LEU A 21 20.36 5.30 -20.93
CA LEU A 21 20.88 4.37 -21.94
C LEU A 21 22.29 4.70 -22.45
N GLY A 22 22.71 5.97 -22.42
CA GLY A 22 24.06 6.40 -22.79
C GLY A 22 25.07 6.44 -21.65
N ARG A 23 24.67 6.14 -20.42
CA ARG A 23 25.51 6.29 -19.21
C ARG A 23 26.30 5.00 -18.93
N ILE A 24 27.20 4.65 -19.84
CA ILE A 24 28.09 3.47 -19.73
C ILE A 24 29.18 3.63 -18.62
N ASP A 25 29.27 4.80 -18.05
CA ASP A 25 30.19 5.15 -16.96
C ASP A 25 29.69 4.68 -15.58
N ILE A 26 28.39 4.46 -15.41
CA ILE A 26 27.84 3.97 -14.14
C ILE A 26 28.09 2.48 -13.95
N GLN A 27 28.47 2.09 -12.75
CA GLN A 27 28.77 0.71 -12.40
C GLN A 27 27.56 -0.22 -12.59
N GLN A 28 26.36 0.30 -12.35
CA GLN A 28 25.10 -0.42 -12.46
C GLN A 28 24.74 -0.84 -13.88
N TYR A 29 25.34 -0.20 -14.92
CA TYR A 29 25.01 -0.46 -16.33
C TYR A 29 25.17 -1.94 -16.72
N ALA A 30 26.21 -2.61 -16.20
CA ALA A 30 26.50 -4.00 -16.53
C ALA A 30 25.45 -5.01 -16.00
N SER A 31 24.68 -4.63 -14.98
CA SER A 31 23.67 -5.48 -14.32
C SER A 31 22.24 -4.97 -14.52
N ALA A 32 22.07 -3.95 -15.39
CA ALA A 32 20.79 -3.32 -15.66
C ALA A 32 20.14 -3.87 -16.93
N LEU A 33 18.85 -3.57 -17.07
CA LEU A 33 18.02 -3.92 -18.22
C LEU A 33 17.42 -2.65 -18.83
N GLU A 34 17.19 -2.65 -20.14
CA GLU A 34 16.40 -1.61 -20.81
C GLU A 34 14.91 -1.85 -20.60
N LYS A 35 14.49 -3.12 -20.50
CA LYS A 35 13.11 -3.51 -20.20
C LYS A 35 13.08 -4.78 -19.37
N ALA A 36 12.21 -4.82 -18.37
CA ALA A 36 11.94 -5.97 -17.52
C ALA A 36 10.43 -6.09 -17.28
N GLN A 37 9.72 -6.67 -18.26
CA GLN A 37 8.26 -6.79 -18.22
C GLN A 37 7.82 -8.18 -17.80
N ASN A 38 6.91 -8.25 -16.82
CA ASN A 38 6.29 -9.47 -16.30
C ASN A 38 7.33 -10.50 -15.77
N VAL A 39 8.37 -9.98 -15.12
CA VAL A 39 9.39 -10.78 -14.45
C VAL A 39 9.64 -10.26 -13.04
N VAL A 40 9.96 -11.17 -12.14
CA VAL A 40 10.53 -10.88 -10.84
C VAL A 40 12.04 -11.05 -10.95
N VAL A 41 12.80 -10.03 -10.57
CA VAL A 41 14.26 -10.13 -10.51
C VAL A 41 14.66 -10.74 -9.18
N LEU A 42 15.37 -11.84 -9.23
CA LEU A 42 15.80 -12.57 -8.04
C LEU A 42 17.01 -11.90 -7.39
N PRO A 43 17.10 -11.86 -6.05
CA PRO A 43 18.27 -11.30 -5.34
C PRO A 43 19.59 -11.97 -5.73
N GLN A 44 19.55 -13.25 -6.12
CA GLN A 44 20.72 -14.03 -6.59
C GLN A 44 21.23 -13.61 -7.97
N GLY A 45 20.51 -12.73 -8.67
CA GLY A 45 20.94 -12.16 -9.93
C GLY A 45 20.12 -12.57 -11.15
N GLY A 46 19.34 -13.63 -11.09
CA GLY A 46 18.47 -14.08 -12.17
C GLY A 46 17.17 -13.28 -12.28
N PHE A 47 16.39 -13.61 -13.29
CA PHE A 47 14.97 -13.20 -13.35
C PHE A 47 14.09 -14.42 -13.66
N GLU A 48 12.88 -14.38 -13.18
CA GLU A 48 11.88 -15.40 -13.45
C GLU A 48 10.56 -14.77 -13.91
N ARG A 49 9.77 -15.55 -14.64
CA ARG A 49 8.40 -15.17 -15.01
C ARG A 49 7.60 -14.87 -13.75
N ARG A 50 6.86 -13.74 -13.72
CA ARG A 50 5.98 -13.45 -12.59
C ARG A 50 4.90 -14.52 -12.42
N PRO A 51 4.40 -14.75 -11.23
CA PRO A 51 3.23 -15.58 -10.98
C PRO A 51 2.01 -15.15 -11.82
N GLY A 52 1.15 -16.10 -12.15
CA GLY A 52 -0.15 -15.83 -12.73
C GLY A 52 -1.14 -15.28 -11.68
N LEU A 53 -2.30 -14.83 -12.17
CA LEU A 53 -3.36 -14.26 -11.34
C LEU A 53 -4.55 -15.23 -11.27
N ARG A 54 -4.78 -15.79 -10.09
CA ARG A 54 -5.96 -16.60 -9.79
C ARG A 54 -7.19 -15.71 -9.68
N PHE A 55 -8.23 -15.98 -10.43
CA PHE A 55 -9.52 -15.30 -10.30
C PHE A 55 -10.17 -15.67 -8.96
N MET A 56 -10.66 -14.68 -8.23
CA MET A 56 -11.29 -14.88 -6.93
C MET A 56 -12.77 -14.49 -6.93
N LEU A 57 -13.12 -13.30 -7.44
CA LEU A 57 -14.47 -12.76 -7.39
C LEU A 57 -14.69 -11.66 -8.42
N ASP A 58 -15.84 -11.69 -9.12
CA ASP A 58 -16.35 -10.54 -9.90
C ASP A 58 -17.12 -9.58 -8.97
N ILE A 59 -16.54 -8.42 -8.69
CA ILE A 59 -17.14 -7.38 -7.86
C ILE A 59 -17.90 -6.31 -8.67
N SER A 60 -17.99 -6.45 -9.98
CA SER A 60 -18.55 -5.42 -10.88
C SER A 60 -20.00 -5.09 -10.57
N SER A 61 -20.82 -6.09 -10.21
CA SER A 61 -22.23 -5.91 -9.86
C SER A 61 -22.45 -5.31 -8.47
N HIS A 62 -21.38 -5.24 -7.66
CA HIS A 62 -21.42 -4.70 -6.31
C HIS A 62 -20.99 -3.25 -6.24
N LEU A 63 -20.27 -2.75 -7.26
CA LEU A 63 -19.91 -1.33 -7.37
C LEU A 63 -21.12 -0.56 -7.93
N GLY A 64 -21.52 0.50 -7.26
CA GLY A 64 -22.60 1.38 -7.71
C GLY A 64 -22.23 2.12 -9.00
N GLY A 65 -23.20 2.25 -9.92
CA GLY A 65 -22.94 2.84 -11.24
C GLY A 65 -22.53 4.31 -11.25
N SER A 66 -22.62 5.01 -10.11
CA SER A 66 -22.19 6.40 -9.94
C SER A 66 -20.74 6.54 -9.46
N PHE A 67 -20.07 5.43 -9.09
CA PHE A 67 -18.73 5.46 -8.56
C PHE A 67 -17.70 5.05 -9.61
N THR A 68 -16.58 5.75 -9.63
CA THR A 68 -15.41 5.35 -10.39
C THR A 68 -14.69 4.23 -9.64
N THR A 69 -13.86 3.47 -10.33
CA THR A 69 -13.03 2.45 -9.68
C THR A 69 -12.00 3.04 -8.73
N LEU A 70 -11.63 4.31 -8.95
CA LEU A 70 -10.58 4.97 -8.21
C LEU A 70 -10.96 5.25 -6.76
N ASP A 71 -12.19 5.64 -6.51
CA ASP A 71 -12.70 6.04 -5.20
C ASP A 71 -13.62 5.00 -4.53
N GLY A 72 -13.96 3.93 -5.26
CA GLY A 72 -14.98 2.97 -4.89
C GLY A 72 -14.52 1.59 -4.43
N ILE A 73 -13.21 1.27 -4.48
CA ILE A 73 -12.69 -0.05 -4.11
C ILE A 73 -11.40 0.08 -3.30
N ARG A 74 -11.30 -0.68 -2.20
CA ARG A 74 -10.11 -0.71 -1.34
C ARG A 74 -9.87 -2.10 -0.78
N LEU A 75 -8.60 -2.55 -0.83
CA LEU A 75 -8.10 -3.75 -0.16
C LEU A 75 -7.48 -3.37 1.18
N ILE A 76 -7.83 -4.10 2.25
CA ILE A 76 -7.24 -3.90 3.58
C ILE A 76 -6.92 -5.27 4.18
N PRO A 77 -5.65 -5.56 4.49
CA PRO A 77 -5.28 -6.77 5.21
C PRO A 77 -5.70 -6.67 6.67
N PHE A 78 -6.08 -7.81 7.24
CA PHE A 78 -6.46 -7.96 8.64
C PHE A 78 -5.76 -9.18 9.23
N GLU A 79 -4.74 -8.96 10.03
CA GLU A 79 -3.90 -10.00 10.62
C GLU A 79 -4.29 -10.22 12.08
N PHE A 80 -5.06 -11.28 12.35
CA PHE A 80 -5.40 -11.65 13.73
C PHE A 80 -4.28 -12.42 14.41
N SER A 81 -3.63 -13.33 13.67
CA SER A 81 -2.47 -14.10 14.14
C SER A 81 -1.67 -14.57 12.92
N THR A 82 -0.49 -15.13 13.15
CA THR A 82 0.36 -15.70 12.09
C THR A 82 -0.28 -16.84 11.29
N THR A 83 -1.36 -17.43 11.81
CA THR A 83 -2.12 -18.53 11.16
C THR A 83 -3.54 -18.18 10.78
N GLN A 84 -4.00 -16.99 11.17
CA GLN A 84 -5.35 -16.49 10.87
C GLN A 84 -5.24 -15.04 10.41
N SER A 85 -5.29 -14.87 9.12
CA SER A 85 -5.30 -13.58 8.45
C SER A 85 -6.43 -13.52 7.41
N TYR A 86 -6.78 -12.33 7.03
CA TYR A 86 -7.90 -12.06 6.14
C TYR A 86 -7.57 -10.90 5.20
N MET A 87 -8.05 -10.99 3.97
CA MET A 87 -8.12 -9.83 3.09
C MET A 87 -9.55 -9.29 3.08
N LEU A 88 -9.72 -8.04 3.48
CA LEU A 88 -11.00 -7.33 3.45
C LEU A 88 -11.08 -6.49 2.18
N VAL A 89 -12.13 -6.73 1.38
CA VAL A 89 -12.35 -6.01 0.12
C VAL A 89 -13.56 -5.11 0.26
N PHE A 90 -13.34 -3.81 0.28
CA PHE A 90 -14.40 -2.80 0.36
C PHE A 90 -14.82 -2.37 -1.03
N VAL A 91 -16.12 -2.40 -1.30
CA VAL A 91 -16.72 -2.01 -2.58
C VAL A 91 -17.89 -1.07 -2.32
N LYS A 92 -17.79 0.17 -2.77
CA LYS A 92 -18.81 1.21 -2.59
C LYS A 92 -20.02 0.91 -3.46
N ASN A 93 -21.15 0.67 -2.83
CA ASN A 93 -22.40 0.32 -3.53
C ASN A 93 -23.32 1.53 -3.68
N THR A 94 -23.46 2.35 -2.64
CA THR A 94 -24.20 3.61 -2.65
C THR A 94 -23.41 4.67 -1.88
N THR A 95 -23.83 5.93 -1.94
CA THR A 95 -23.25 7.02 -1.13
C THR A 95 -23.30 6.77 0.38
N SER A 96 -24.18 5.86 0.84
CA SER A 96 -24.30 5.53 2.25
C SER A 96 -23.71 4.17 2.62
N ASN A 97 -23.62 3.25 1.68
CA ASN A 97 -23.31 1.85 1.95
C ASN A 97 -22.12 1.35 1.13
N THR A 98 -21.18 0.76 1.81
CA THR A 98 -20.06 -0.01 1.25
C THR A 98 -20.23 -1.48 1.62
N ARG A 99 -19.97 -2.39 0.70
CA ARG A 99 -19.96 -3.83 0.93
C ARG A 99 -18.55 -4.28 1.23
N MET A 100 -18.36 -4.99 2.32
CA MET A 100 -17.09 -5.59 2.71
C MET A 100 -17.14 -7.10 2.49
N PHE A 101 -16.32 -7.60 1.57
CA PHE A 101 -16.08 -9.03 1.36
C PHE A 101 -14.87 -9.46 2.18
N VAL A 102 -14.87 -10.72 2.58
CA VAL A 102 -13.81 -11.31 3.41
C VAL A 102 -13.20 -12.50 2.70
N PHE A 103 -11.89 -12.53 2.58
CA PHE A 103 -11.14 -13.68 2.06
C PHE A 103 -10.21 -14.19 3.17
N ALA A 104 -10.01 -15.50 3.21
CA ALA A 104 -9.07 -16.16 4.09
C ALA A 104 -8.45 -17.36 3.38
N ASN A 105 -7.14 -17.54 3.48
CA ASN A 105 -6.41 -18.64 2.83
C ASN A 105 -6.75 -18.80 1.33
N GLY A 106 -6.82 -17.69 0.59
CA GLY A 106 -7.13 -17.69 -0.83
C GLY A 106 -8.57 -18.13 -1.17
N GLN A 107 -9.52 -18.00 -0.24
CA GLN A 107 -10.94 -18.33 -0.48
C GLN A 107 -11.86 -17.24 0.07
N GLN A 108 -12.98 -17.00 -0.63
CA GLN A 108 -14.02 -16.11 -0.14
C GLN A 108 -14.78 -16.76 1.02
N ILE A 109 -14.97 -16.02 2.09
CA ILE A 109 -15.85 -16.40 3.19
C ILE A 109 -17.28 -16.00 2.82
N THR A 110 -18.18 -16.96 2.78
CA THR A 110 -19.57 -16.77 2.41
C THR A 110 -20.48 -16.69 3.64
N ASN A 111 -21.74 -16.28 3.42
CA ASN A 111 -22.78 -16.20 4.45
C ASN A 111 -22.33 -15.43 5.70
N ILE A 112 -21.86 -14.20 5.52
CA ILE A 112 -21.38 -13.35 6.61
C ILE A 112 -22.48 -13.11 7.65
N ASN A 113 -22.18 -13.36 8.92
CA ASN A 113 -23.10 -13.27 10.06
C ASN A 113 -24.38 -14.11 9.93
N GLY A 114 -24.37 -15.17 9.11
CA GLY A 114 -25.58 -15.97 8.87
C GLY A 114 -26.70 -15.20 8.13
N SER A 115 -26.36 -14.09 7.46
CA SER A 115 -27.32 -13.19 6.82
C SER A 115 -27.82 -13.67 5.44
N GLY A 116 -27.21 -14.73 4.89
CA GLY A 116 -27.40 -15.17 3.50
C GLY A 116 -26.66 -14.32 2.46
N ASN A 117 -25.92 -13.29 2.88
CA ASN A 117 -25.05 -12.49 2.02
C ASN A 117 -23.58 -12.86 2.22
N ASP A 118 -22.80 -12.78 1.16
CA ASP A 118 -21.36 -13.03 1.18
C ASP A 118 -20.53 -11.76 1.49
N TYR A 119 -21.19 -10.74 2.04
CA TYR A 119 -20.59 -9.48 2.44
C TYR A 119 -21.25 -8.88 3.67
N LEU A 120 -20.50 -8.03 4.38
CA LEU A 120 -21.01 -7.15 5.44
C LEU A 120 -21.33 -5.78 4.84
N VAL A 121 -22.48 -5.19 5.20
CA VAL A 121 -22.79 -3.80 4.85
C VAL A 121 -22.18 -2.87 5.88
N CYS A 122 -21.30 -1.96 5.42
CA CYS A 122 -20.63 -0.95 6.22
C CYS A 122 -21.13 0.45 5.83
N ALA A 123 -21.73 1.17 6.77
CA ALA A 123 -22.20 2.54 6.55
C ALA A 123 -21.03 3.53 6.70
N LEU A 124 -20.14 3.59 5.68
CA LEU A 124 -18.98 4.47 5.66
C LEU A 124 -19.33 5.91 5.23
N GLY A 125 -20.50 6.12 4.62
CA GLY A 125 -20.88 7.41 4.05
C GLY A 125 -20.28 7.64 2.66
N ASP A 126 -20.39 8.88 2.18
CA ASP A 126 -19.86 9.26 0.86
C ASP A 126 -18.39 9.71 0.99
N ILE A 127 -17.51 8.74 1.24
CA ILE A 127 -16.08 8.98 1.36
C ILE A 127 -15.32 8.39 0.16
N ASP A 128 -14.14 8.91 -0.08
CA ASP A 128 -13.17 8.36 -1.00
C ASP A 128 -12.40 7.21 -0.31
N LEU A 129 -12.61 5.96 -0.75
CA LEU A 129 -12.00 4.80 -0.12
C LEU A 129 -10.48 4.78 -0.26
N ASP A 130 -9.90 5.39 -1.29
CA ASP A 130 -8.45 5.47 -1.48
C ASP A 130 -7.78 6.29 -0.36
N ARG A 131 -8.51 7.26 0.21
CA ARG A 131 -8.02 8.13 1.29
C ARG A 131 -8.36 7.61 2.69
N MET A 132 -9.02 6.46 2.77
CA MET A 132 -9.35 5.83 4.04
C MET A 132 -8.10 5.19 4.66
N TYR A 133 -7.72 5.66 5.85
CA TYR A 133 -6.63 5.10 6.63
C TYR A 133 -7.13 4.10 7.66
N PHE A 134 -6.23 3.21 8.06
CA PHE A 134 -6.57 2.18 9.03
C PHE A 134 -5.37 1.82 9.92
N THR A 135 -5.68 1.35 11.11
CA THR A 135 -4.76 0.69 12.01
C THR A 135 -5.48 -0.46 12.70
N GLN A 136 -4.75 -1.49 13.11
CA GLN A 136 -5.31 -2.67 13.74
C GLN A 136 -4.66 -2.92 15.09
N SER A 137 -5.46 -3.39 16.04
CA SER A 137 -4.99 -3.96 17.30
C SER A 137 -5.80 -5.22 17.59
N ALA A 138 -5.13 -6.36 17.67
CA ALA A 138 -5.73 -7.70 17.88
C ALA A 138 -6.90 -7.97 16.90
N ASP A 139 -8.10 -8.14 17.40
CA ASP A 139 -9.34 -8.43 16.65
C ASP A 139 -10.08 -7.18 16.15
N THR A 140 -9.53 -6.00 16.34
CA THR A 140 -10.19 -4.72 16.04
C THR A 140 -9.40 -3.90 15.02
N LEU A 141 -10.02 -3.61 13.89
CA LEU A 141 -9.55 -2.68 12.87
C LEU A 141 -10.24 -1.33 13.06
N ILE A 142 -9.47 -0.26 13.13
CA ILE A 142 -9.96 1.11 13.20
C ILE A 142 -9.80 1.75 11.83
N LEU A 143 -10.89 2.33 11.32
CA LEU A 143 -10.94 3.04 10.04
C LEU A 143 -11.17 4.52 10.29
N VAL A 144 -10.39 5.37 9.61
CA VAL A 144 -10.51 6.84 9.70
C VAL A 144 -10.51 7.48 8.31
N HIS A 145 -11.24 8.57 8.19
CA HIS A 145 -11.27 9.46 7.03
C HIS A 145 -11.73 10.83 7.47
N GLU A 146 -11.23 11.92 6.85
CA GLU A 146 -11.53 13.30 7.28
C GLU A 146 -13.01 13.68 7.25
N ASP A 147 -13.82 13.00 6.43
CA ASP A 147 -15.28 13.22 6.30
C ASP A 147 -16.12 12.13 6.99
N MET A 148 -15.50 11.20 7.71
CA MET A 148 -16.18 10.08 8.36
C MET A 148 -15.79 9.96 9.83
N SER A 149 -16.79 9.90 10.72
CA SER A 149 -16.51 9.53 12.12
C SER A 149 -15.78 8.19 12.19
N PRO A 150 -14.74 8.03 13.02
CA PRO A 150 -14.00 6.79 13.13
C PRO A 150 -14.89 5.57 13.31
N LYS A 151 -14.57 4.51 12.58
CA LYS A 151 -15.31 3.24 12.58
C LYS A 151 -14.43 2.11 13.07
N SER A 152 -15.04 1.07 13.61
CA SER A 152 -14.38 -0.17 13.96
C SER A 152 -14.99 -1.34 13.22
N ILE A 153 -14.12 -2.27 12.84
CA ILE A 153 -14.48 -3.61 12.37
C ILE A 153 -13.87 -4.59 13.35
N VAL A 154 -14.70 -5.43 13.93
CA VAL A 154 -14.28 -6.42 14.93
C VAL A 154 -14.58 -7.80 14.41
N ARG A 155 -13.57 -8.67 14.41
CA ARG A 155 -13.71 -10.09 14.11
C ARG A 155 -14.35 -10.79 15.29
N GLY A 156 -15.39 -11.59 15.04
CA GLY A 156 -16.03 -12.42 16.06
C GLY A 156 -15.36 -13.79 16.25
N GLY A 157 -16.08 -14.72 16.85
CA GLY A 157 -15.58 -16.06 17.18
C GLY A 157 -15.39 -17.00 15.99
N SER A 158 -15.80 -16.64 14.79
CA SER A 158 -15.61 -17.43 13.55
C SER A 158 -15.16 -16.55 12.39
N ASN A 159 -14.66 -17.18 11.31
CA ASN A 159 -14.23 -16.47 10.11
C ASN A 159 -15.35 -15.68 9.42
N SER A 160 -16.59 -16.07 9.60
CA SER A 160 -17.78 -15.43 9.01
C SER A 160 -18.46 -14.42 9.93
N THR A 161 -17.97 -14.24 11.17
CA THR A 161 -18.61 -13.32 12.14
C THR A 161 -17.85 -12.02 12.23
N TRP A 162 -18.48 -10.92 11.83
CA TRP A 162 -17.88 -9.59 11.76
C TRP A 162 -18.84 -8.51 12.26
N THR A 163 -18.37 -7.58 13.06
CA THR A 163 -19.16 -6.47 13.57
C THR A 163 -18.59 -5.15 13.06
N PHE A 164 -19.45 -4.31 12.51
CA PHE A 164 -19.12 -2.94 12.11
C PHE A 164 -19.82 -1.96 13.06
N SER A 165 -19.09 -0.99 13.60
CA SER A 165 -19.64 0.02 14.50
C SER A 165 -18.96 1.38 14.37
N THR A 166 -19.64 2.43 14.87
CA THR A 166 -19.06 3.77 15.02
C THR A 166 -18.37 3.86 16.36
N ILE A 167 -17.14 4.36 16.37
CA ILE A 167 -16.38 4.58 17.60
C ILE A 167 -16.85 5.88 18.25
N SER A 168 -17.20 5.81 19.53
CA SER A 168 -17.49 7.00 20.34
C SER A 168 -16.17 7.56 20.87
N LEU A 169 -15.85 8.79 20.50
CA LEU A 169 -14.64 9.49 20.90
C LEU A 169 -14.96 10.60 21.91
N THR A 170 -14.08 10.80 22.90
CA THR A 170 -14.05 12.05 23.64
C THR A 170 -13.11 13.01 22.90
N SER A 171 -13.69 13.96 22.14
CA SER A 171 -12.94 14.89 21.27
C SER A 171 -12.16 15.93 22.07
N PRO A 172 -10.95 16.32 21.65
CA PRO A 172 -10.31 17.51 22.18
C PRO A 172 -11.07 18.76 21.76
N LYS A 173 -10.94 19.82 22.53
CA LYS A 173 -11.55 21.14 22.24
C LYS A 173 -10.49 22.07 21.66
N HIS A 174 -10.90 22.90 20.71
CA HIS A 174 -10.08 23.96 20.13
C HIS A 174 -10.88 25.23 19.91
N ALA A 175 -10.28 26.38 20.16
CA ALA A 175 -10.90 27.68 19.94
C ALA A 175 -10.89 28.04 18.45
N PHE A 176 -11.91 27.61 17.69
CA PHE A 176 -12.01 27.94 16.27
C PHE A 176 -12.51 29.38 16.03
N THR A 177 -13.38 29.87 16.91
CA THR A 177 -13.98 31.21 16.83
C THR A 177 -13.96 31.87 18.19
N LEU A 178 -12.74 32.08 18.74
CA LEU A 178 -12.59 32.64 20.06
C LEU A 178 -13.36 33.98 20.19
N SER A 179 -14.20 34.04 21.17
CA SER A 179 -14.93 35.23 21.53
C SER A 179 -14.87 35.42 23.04
N THR A 180 -14.61 36.65 23.47
CA THR A 180 -14.55 37.01 24.87
C THR A 180 -15.74 37.92 25.22
N SER A 181 -16.31 37.71 26.35
CA SER A 181 -17.35 38.57 26.90
C SER A 181 -17.09 38.88 28.38
N ASN A 182 -17.37 40.11 28.80
CA ASN A 182 -17.19 40.54 30.18
C ASN A 182 -18.56 40.64 30.85
N PRO A 183 -19.06 39.56 31.47
CA PRO A 183 -20.38 39.59 32.10
C PRO A 183 -20.44 40.60 33.27
N SER A 184 -21.57 41.28 33.38
CA SER A 184 -21.81 42.28 34.46
C SER A 184 -22.13 41.57 35.78
N ALA A 185 -21.25 40.68 36.22
CA ALA A 185 -21.37 39.93 37.47
C ALA A 185 -20.00 39.80 38.15
N THR A 186 -19.99 39.71 39.46
CA THR A 186 -18.81 39.23 40.19
C THR A 186 -18.82 37.72 40.22
N ILE A 187 -17.63 37.09 40.27
CA ILE A 187 -17.50 35.66 40.47
C ILE A 187 -16.67 35.38 41.73
N THR A 188 -17.01 34.32 42.45
CA THR A 188 -16.31 33.91 43.67
C THR A 188 -15.94 32.42 43.55
N PRO A 189 -14.65 32.08 43.53
CA PRO A 189 -14.19 30.69 43.58
C PRO A 189 -14.18 30.18 45.03
N ASP A 190 -14.58 28.91 45.25
CA ASP A 190 -14.56 28.27 46.58
C ASP A 190 -13.21 27.60 46.92
N ALA A 191 -12.33 27.48 45.93
CA ALA A 191 -10.98 26.96 46.07
C ALA A 191 -10.02 27.72 45.13
N VAL A 192 -8.70 27.59 45.40
CA VAL A 192 -7.65 28.24 44.60
C VAL A 192 -7.29 27.41 43.38
N ASP A 193 -7.27 26.10 43.51
CA ASP A 193 -6.78 25.18 42.51
C ASP A 193 -7.55 23.87 42.47
N GLY A 194 -7.41 23.11 41.40
CA GLY A 194 -8.09 21.83 41.16
C GLY A 194 -9.52 21.99 40.65
N THR A 195 -10.44 21.22 41.21
CA THR A 195 -11.87 21.35 40.90
C THR A 195 -12.51 22.40 41.80
N VAL A 196 -13.00 23.50 41.22
CA VAL A 196 -13.49 24.68 41.92
C VAL A 196 -14.93 24.94 41.52
N ASN A 197 -15.79 25.30 42.52
CA ASN A 197 -17.11 25.84 42.23
C ASN A 197 -17.02 27.35 42.16
N ILE A 198 -17.51 27.92 41.09
CA ILE A 198 -17.57 29.37 40.89
C ILE A 198 -19.03 29.81 41.02
N THR A 199 -19.27 30.74 41.94
CA THR A 199 -20.58 31.36 42.11
C THR A 199 -20.56 32.79 41.57
N ALA A 200 -21.50 33.12 40.69
CA ALA A 200 -21.68 34.45 40.13
C ALA A 200 -22.79 35.21 40.87
N SER A 201 -22.68 36.55 40.98
CA SER A 201 -23.66 37.42 41.63
C SER A 201 -24.98 37.55 40.84
N SER A 202 -25.01 37.18 39.58
CA SER A 202 -26.22 37.16 38.73
C SER A 202 -26.14 36.00 37.73
N SER A 203 -27.27 35.68 37.09
CA SER A 203 -27.34 34.61 36.11
C SER A 203 -26.59 34.98 34.84
N VAL A 204 -25.38 34.42 34.66
CA VAL A 204 -24.48 34.64 33.52
C VAL A 204 -24.06 33.33 32.82
N PHE A 205 -24.27 32.19 33.47
CA PHE A 205 -23.89 30.89 32.94
C PHE A 205 -25.06 30.17 32.27
N THR A 206 -24.75 29.42 31.24
CA THR A 206 -25.68 28.54 30.52
C THR A 206 -25.03 27.18 30.30
N SER A 207 -25.81 26.16 29.98
CA SER A 207 -25.29 24.81 29.68
C SER A 207 -24.36 24.78 28.49
N SER A 208 -24.45 25.74 27.56
CA SER A 208 -23.54 25.88 26.40
C SER A 208 -22.13 26.36 26.78
N HIS A 209 -21.95 26.84 28.01
CA HIS A 209 -20.64 27.26 28.52
C HIS A 209 -19.79 26.08 29.04
N VAL A 210 -20.31 24.88 29.09
CA VAL A 210 -19.49 23.69 29.39
C VAL A 210 -18.41 23.56 28.33
N ASP A 211 -17.18 23.29 28.75
CA ASP A 211 -15.97 23.27 27.96
C ASP A 211 -15.48 24.63 27.42
N GLN A 212 -16.08 25.74 27.88
CA GLN A 212 -15.59 27.11 27.70
C GLN A 212 -14.73 27.52 28.91
N TYR A 213 -14.08 28.66 28.83
CA TYR A 213 -13.14 29.10 29.87
C TYR A 213 -13.57 30.36 30.56
N ILE A 214 -13.25 30.41 31.85
CA ILE A 214 -13.23 31.63 32.64
C ILE A 214 -11.79 32.08 32.77
N ASN A 215 -11.48 33.33 32.41
CA ASN A 215 -10.16 33.92 32.47
C ASN A 215 -10.19 35.19 33.31
N VAL A 216 -9.28 35.29 34.28
CA VAL A 216 -9.17 36.47 35.14
C VAL A 216 -8.06 37.37 34.61
N LEU A 217 -8.39 38.61 34.31
CA LEU A 217 -7.56 39.52 33.52
C LEU A 217 -6.29 40.01 34.24
N ASN A 218 -6.11 39.73 35.53
CA ASN A 218 -4.88 40.06 36.26
C ASN A 218 -3.78 39.00 36.17
N GLY A 219 -3.98 37.94 35.38
CA GLY A 219 -3.02 36.85 35.18
C GLY A 219 -3.10 35.72 36.21
N PHE A 220 -4.04 35.75 37.12
CA PHE A 220 -4.33 34.70 38.10
C PHE A 220 -5.75 34.17 37.90
N GLY A 221 -5.87 32.87 37.68
CA GLY A 221 -7.15 32.20 37.50
C GLY A 221 -7.58 32.08 36.05
N ARG A 222 -7.24 30.95 35.46
CA ARG A 222 -7.84 30.47 34.22
C ARG A 222 -8.39 29.07 34.47
N ALA A 223 -9.65 28.86 34.17
CA ALA A 223 -10.32 27.62 34.48
C ALA A 223 -11.32 27.23 33.40
N ARG A 224 -11.39 25.95 33.09
CA ARG A 224 -12.36 25.38 32.16
C ARG A 224 -13.62 24.98 32.89
N ILE A 225 -14.78 25.36 32.37
CA ILE A 225 -16.09 24.96 32.89
C ILE A 225 -16.31 23.48 32.53
N VAL A 226 -16.46 22.61 33.56
CA VAL A 226 -16.69 21.17 33.37
C VAL A 226 -18.14 20.76 33.62
N GLU A 227 -18.87 21.55 34.42
CA GLU A 227 -20.27 21.28 34.74
C GLU A 227 -21.04 22.62 34.92
N HIS A 228 -22.24 22.67 34.37
CA HIS A 228 -23.18 23.76 34.57
C HIS A 228 -24.20 23.35 35.63
N THR A 229 -24.13 23.94 36.82
CA THR A 229 -25.03 23.65 37.93
C THR A 229 -26.30 24.51 37.85
N SER A 230 -26.11 25.81 37.61
CA SER A 230 -27.22 26.77 37.47
C SER A 230 -26.78 28.01 36.68
N GLY A 231 -27.70 28.95 36.43
CA GLY A 231 -27.32 30.22 35.80
C GLY A 231 -26.32 31.06 36.62
N THR A 232 -26.17 30.79 37.91
CA THR A 232 -25.24 31.49 38.80
C THR A 232 -24.10 30.62 39.30
N GLU A 233 -24.06 29.33 38.96
CA GLU A 233 -23.06 28.40 39.50
C GLU A 233 -22.56 27.44 38.42
N VAL A 234 -21.24 27.33 38.35
CA VAL A 234 -20.53 26.37 37.48
C VAL A 234 -19.40 25.71 38.25
N LYS A 235 -19.11 24.46 37.89
CA LYS A 235 -17.93 23.78 38.36
C LYS A 235 -16.85 23.88 37.28
N VAL A 236 -15.65 24.25 37.67
CA VAL A 236 -14.51 24.45 36.78
C VAL A 236 -13.32 23.61 37.22
N VAL A 237 -12.41 23.34 36.30
CA VAL A 237 -11.06 22.80 36.58
C VAL A 237 -10.06 23.88 36.20
N THR A 238 -9.16 24.23 37.13
CA THR A 238 -8.18 25.29 36.93
C THR A 238 -7.06 24.80 35.98
N GLU A 239 -6.67 25.67 35.03
CA GLU A 239 -5.39 25.57 34.29
C GLU A 239 -4.31 26.43 34.94
N PHE A 240 -4.73 27.60 35.45
CA PHE A 240 -3.93 28.48 36.30
C PHE A 240 -4.72 28.79 37.58
N PRO A 241 -4.08 28.64 38.75
CA PRO A 241 -4.74 28.85 40.03
C PRO A 241 -5.31 30.25 40.17
N PHE A 242 -6.44 30.37 40.88
CA PHE A 242 -6.97 31.62 41.32
C PHE A 242 -6.07 32.24 42.41
N PHE A 243 -6.07 33.54 42.51
CA PHE A 243 -5.24 34.24 43.52
C PHE A 243 -5.67 33.91 44.95
N GLU A 244 -6.98 33.89 45.22
CA GLU A 244 -7.52 33.67 46.55
C GLU A 244 -8.93 33.04 46.46
N LYS A 245 -9.25 32.16 47.38
CA LYS A 245 -10.58 31.57 47.49
C LYS A 245 -11.52 32.46 48.32
N ASP A 246 -12.82 32.30 48.14
CA ASP A 246 -13.90 33.00 48.87
C ASP A 246 -13.84 34.54 48.74
N VAL A 247 -13.05 35.05 47.78
CA VAL A 247 -12.94 36.46 47.45
C VAL A 247 -13.58 36.75 46.09
N ALA A 248 -14.47 37.75 46.09
CA ALA A 248 -15.19 38.13 44.87
C ALA A 248 -14.26 38.86 43.88
N ILE A 249 -14.16 38.31 42.67
CA ILE A 249 -13.51 38.93 41.53
C ILE A 249 -14.52 39.86 40.87
N ALA A 250 -14.17 41.15 40.74
CA ALA A 250 -15.08 42.19 40.30
C ALA A 250 -15.55 41.99 38.84
N SER A 251 -16.73 42.52 38.54
CA SER A 251 -17.21 42.66 37.15
C SER A 251 -16.20 43.45 36.33
N GLY A 252 -15.86 42.98 35.12
CA GLY A 252 -14.85 43.56 34.26
C GLY A 252 -13.39 43.16 34.59
N ALA A 253 -13.15 42.45 35.72
CA ALA A 253 -11.86 41.86 36.03
C ALA A 253 -11.73 40.40 35.57
N TRP A 254 -12.76 39.84 34.99
CA TRP A 254 -12.76 38.50 34.40
C TRP A 254 -13.58 38.50 33.10
N GLU A 255 -13.28 37.53 32.28
CA GLU A 255 -14.00 37.31 31.02
C GLU A 255 -14.39 35.85 30.87
N LEU A 256 -15.44 35.62 30.10
CA LEU A 256 -15.87 34.33 29.63
C LEU A 256 -15.37 34.17 28.20
N GLU A 257 -14.42 33.24 28.00
CA GLU A 257 -13.92 32.85 26.69
C GLU A 257 -14.82 31.75 26.13
N THR A 258 -15.39 31.98 24.94
CA THR A 258 -16.25 31.04 24.21
C THR A 258 -15.73 30.78 22.80
N GLY A 259 -16.29 29.79 22.13
CA GLY A 259 -15.86 29.39 20.76
C GLY A 259 -14.96 28.18 20.73
N TYR A 260 -14.83 27.48 21.86
CA TYR A 260 -14.20 26.18 21.93
C TYR A 260 -15.19 25.09 21.46
N GLU A 261 -14.85 24.45 20.36
CA GLU A 261 -15.65 23.40 19.72
C GLU A 261 -14.90 22.08 19.68
N ASP A 262 -15.64 20.97 19.52
CA ASP A 262 -15.03 19.68 19.30
C ASP A 262 -14.24 19.66 17.99
N VAL A 263 -12.98 19.26 18.07
CA VAL A 263 -12.10 19.11 16.89
C VAL A 263 -12.65 18.01 15.96
N PHE A 264 -13.17 16.93 16.56
CA PHE A 264 -13.74 15.82 15.79
C PHE A 264 -15.27 15.92 15.81
N SER A 265 -15.82 16.47 14.75
CA SER A 265 -17.28 16.64 14.59
C SER A 265 -17.64 16.67 13.10
N SER A 266 -18.93 16.54 12.81
CA SER A 266 -19.43 16.65 11.43
C SER A 266 -19.17 18.03 10.80
N THR A 267 -19.02 19.08 11.63
CA THR A 267 -18.72 20.44 11.17
C THR A 267 -17.23 20.67 10.96
N ARG A 268 -16.39 20.14 11.86
CA ARG A 268 -14.94 20.38 11.87
C ARG A 268 -14.14 19.29 11.19
N GLY A 269 -14.80 18.15 10.85
CA GLY A 269 -14.20 16.98 10.24
C GLY A 269 -13.68 15.97 11.27
N PHE A 270 -13.00 14.95 10.79
CA PHE A 270 -12.52 13.82 11.58
C PHE A 270 -11.04 13.55 11.28
N PRO A 271 -10.38 12.62 12.00
CA PRO A 271 -8.98 12.30 11.77
C PRO A 271 -8.70 11.78 10.34
N ARG A 272 -7.58 12.22 9.75
CA ARG A 272 -7.13 11.78 8.42
C ARG A 272 -6.36 10.47 8.46
N THR A 273 -5.53 10.28 9.48
CA THR A 273 -4.68 9.09 9.63
C THR A 273 -4.63 8.65 11.09
N CYS A 274 -4.27 7.39 11.30
CA CYS A 274 -4.18 6.80 12.63
C CYS A 274 -3.04 5.78 12.72
N THR A 275 -2.47 5.65 13.93
CA THR A 275 -1.51 4.59 14.25
C THR A 275 -1.45 4.38 15.76
N PHE A 276 -1.17 3.14 16.19
CA PHE A 276 -0.80 2.88 17.57
C PHE A 276 0.69 3.09 17.78
N HIS A 277 1.05 3.76 18.86
CA HIS A 277 2.44 3.94 19.27
C HIS A 277 2.51 4.10 20.80
N GLU A 278 3.40 3.37 21.47
CA GLU A 278 3.66 3.43 22.92
C GLU A 278 2.41 3.45 23.82
N GLY A 279 1.47 2.54 23.57
CA GLY A 279 0.27 2.41 24.40
C GLY A 279 -0.78 3.51 24.19
N ARG A 280 -0.63 4.35 23.17
CA ARG A 280 -1.58 5.35 22.74
C ARG A 280 -2.09 5.11 21.32
N LEU A 281 -3.30 5.53 21.04
CA LEU A 281 -3.78 5.71 19.67
C LEU A 281 -3.49 7.14 19.25
N PHE A 282 -2.73 7.32 18.19
CA PHE A 282 -2.48 8.63 17.59
C PHE A 282 -3.38 8.85 16.39
N PHE A 283 -3.95 10.06 16.31
CA PHE A 283 -4.62 10.59 15.14
C PHE A 283 -3.81 11.74 14.56
N GLY A 284 -3.66 11.77 13.24
CA GLY A 284 -2.94 12.81 12.52
C GLY A 284 -3.87 13.62 11.62
N GLY A 285 -3.85 14.93 11.81
CA GLY A 285 -4.64 15.89 11.07
C GLY A 285 -6.14 15.70 11.19
N SER A 286 -6.86 16.75 10.96
CA SER A 286 -8.30 16.73 10.69
C SER A 286 -8.60 17.70 9.56
N LYS A 287 -9.83 17.74 9.07
CA LYS A 287 -10.25 18.68 8.03
C LYS A 287 -10.00 20.14 8.43
N SER A 288 -10.25 20.50 9.68
CA SER A 288 -10.07 21.87 10.20
C SER A 288 -8.70 22.14 10.80
N LEU A 289 -7.97 21.10 11.23
CA LEU A 289 -6.61 21.19 11.78
C LEU A 289 -5.70 20.16 11.10
N PRO A 290 -5.33 20.37 9.84
CA PRO A 290 -4.63 19.36 9.03
C PRO A 290 -3.20 19.06 9.49
N ASN A 291 -2.58 19.99 10.24
CA ASN A 291 -1.19 19.89 10.73
C ASN A 291 -1.10 19.54 12.22
N SER A 292 -2.17 19.04 12.82
CA SER A 292 -2.21 18.74 14.25
C SER A 292 -2.11 17.24 14.53
N LEU A 293 -1.39 16.89 15.58
CA LEU A 293 -1.22 15.53 16.10
C LEU A 293 -2.03 15.42 17.39
N PHE A 294 -2.77 14.34 17.52
CA PHE A 294 -3.60 14.03 18.68
C PHE A 294 -3.23 12.64 19.19
N GLY A 295 -2.87 12.54 20.48
CA GLY A 295 -2.64 11.25 21.15
C GLY A 295 -3.73 10.98 22.16
N SER A 296 -4.22 9.75 22.22
CA SER A 296 -5.17 9.32 23.25
C SER A 296 -4.52 9.27 24.63
N LYS A 297 -5.33 9.20 25.68
CA LYS A 297 -4.86 8.82 27.02
C LYS A 297 -4.21 7.42 26.97
N ILE A 298 -3.17 7.19 27.76
CA ILE A 298 -2.50 5.88 27.84
C ILE A 298 -3.51 4.82 28.29
N GLY A 299 -3.62 3.73 27.53
CA GLY A 299 -4.52 2.61 27.82
C GLY A 299 -6.02 2.89 27.62
N ASP A 300 -6.40 4.11 27.28
CA ASP A 300 -7.77 4.47 26.92
C ASP A 300 -7.80 5.14 25.53
N PHE A 301 -7.82 4.31 24.50
CA PHE A 301 -7.58 4.68 23.11
C PHE A 301 -8.60 5.62 22.48
N PHE A 302 -9.74 5.87 23.14
CA PHE A 302 -10.80 6.71 22.58
C PHE A 302 -11.01 8.01 23.35
N LYS A 303 -10.17 8.29 24.35
CA LYS A 303 -10.15 9.57 25.06
C LYS A 303 -9.03 10.48 24.58
N PHE A 304 -9.42 11.58 23.93
CA PHE A 304 -8.52 12.58 23.36
C PHE A 304 -8.64 13.95 24.05
N LYS A 305 -9.44 14.06 25.09
CA LYS A 305 -9.61 15.29 25.86
C LYS A 305 -8.66 15.26 27.05
N ALA A 306 -7.70 16.20 27.05
CA ALA A 306 -6.81 16.41 28.20
C ALA A 306 -7.60 16.99 29.38
N HIS A 307 -7.27 16.58 30.60
CA HIS A 307 -7.94 17.03 31.81
C HIS A 307 -7.00 17.82 32.73
N GLU A 308 -5.85 17.21 33.13
CA GLU A 308 -5.01 17.76 34.19
C GLU A 308 -3.53 17.84 33.79
N ALA A 309 -3.20 17.59 32.51
CA ALA A 309 -1.83 17.53 31.98
C ALA A 309 -0.92 16.54 32.73
N LEU A 310 -1.48 15.42 33.20
CA LEU A 310 -0.73 14.31 33.77
C LEU A 310 0.03 13.56 32.69
N ASP A 311 1.04 12.81 33.05
CA ASP A 311 1.90 12.07 32.10
C ASP A 311 1.12 11.06 31.24
N ASP A 312 0.03 10.51 31.76
CA ASP A 312 -0.85 9.57 31.05
C ASP A 312 -1.97 10.26 30.23
N ASP A 313 -2.13 11.60 30.35
CA ASP A 313 -3.21 12.34 29.74
C ASP A 313 -3.10 12.44 28.21
N ALA A 314 -4.19 12.84 27.55
CA ALA A 314 -4.26 13.00 26.10
C ALA A 314 -3.31 14.11 25.60
N LEU A 315 -2.86 13.95 24.36
CA LEU A 315 -1.91 14.85 23.71
C LEU A 315 -2.60 15.64 22.58
N PHE A 316 -2.30 16.92 22.49
CA PHE A 316 -2.69 17.76 21.38
C PHE A 316 -1.57 18.75 21.06
N VAL A 317 -0.97 18.62 19.88
CA VAL A 317 0.11 19.50 19.42
C VAL A 317 -0.06 19.82 17.94
N THR A 318 0.28 21.05 17.57
CA THR A 318 0.23 21.51 16.18
C THR A 318 1.66 21.68 15.64
N ILE A 319 1.92 21.14 14.45
CA ILE A 319 3.19 21.33 13.77
C ILE A 319 3.27 22.78 13.29
N ALA A 320 4.15 23.57 13.91
CA ALA A 320 4.38 24.95 13.54
C ALA A 320 5.60 25.05 12.60
N THR A 321 5.34 25.31 11.32
CA THR A 321 6.36 25.49 10.29
C THR A 321 5.95 26.58 9.32
N ASP A 322 6.93 27.12 8.56
CA ASP A 322 6.68 28.15 7.54
C ASP A 322 5.87 27.66 6.32
N SER A 323 5.64 26.36 6.21
CA SER A 323 4.87 25.74 5.11
C SER A 323 3.63 25.05 5.64
N VAL A 324 2.63 24.88 4.75
CA VAL A 324 1.40 24.14 5.07
C VAL A 324 1.69 22.63 5.02
N ASN A 325 1.71 22.00 6.19
CA ASN A 325 2.02 20.58 6.35
C ASN A 325 0.79 19.81 6.80
N ALA A 326 -0.11 19.47 5.86
CA ALA A 326 -1.19 18.54 6.17
C ALA A 326 -0.61 17.14 6.42
N ILE A 327 -0.95 16.52 7.55
CA ILE A 327 -0.51 15.15 7.87
C ILE A 327 -1.23 14.20 6.91
N THR A 328 -0.45 13.45 6.12
CA THR A 328 -0.94 12.47 5.15
C THR A 328 -0.90 11.05 5.70
N ALA A 329 0.12 10.73 6.49
CA ALA A 329 0.32 9.40 7.04
C ALA A 329 1.12 9.46 8.35
N MET A 330 0.96 8.43 9.16
CA MET A 330 1.80 8.19 10.34
C MET A 330 2.21 6.72 10.39
N ARG A 331 3.39 6.47 10.96
CA ARG A 331 3.88 5.13 11.19
C ARG A 331 4.60 5.02 12.52
N SER A 332 4.28 3.97 13.24
CA SER A 332 5.02 3.54 14.43
C SER A 332 6.25 2.75 14.01
N GLY A 333 7.38 3.12 14.52
CA GLY A 333 8.65 2.43 14.36
C GLY A 333 9.46 2.61 15.66
N ARG A 334 10.77 2.79 15.56
CA ARG A 334 11.61 3.24 16.67
C ARG A 334 11.06 4.54 17.26
N ASP A 335 10.74 5.49 16.37
CA ASP A 335 10.13 6.77 16.67
C ASP A 335 8.74 6.84 16.02
N LEU A 336 7.86 7.74 16.47
CA LEU A 336 6.64 8.05 15.74
C LEU A 336 6.98 8.89 14.52
N GLN A 337 6.88 8.31 13.35
CA GLN A 337 7.12 8.96 12.06
C GLN A 337 5.84 9.64 11.58
N ILE A 338 5.96 10.89 11.10
CA ILE A 338 4.85 11.71 10.62
C ILE A 338 5.19 12.20 9.22
N PHE A 339 4.39 11.78 8.25
CA PHE A 339 4.49 12.18 6.86
C PHE A 339 3.47 13.27 6.58
N THR A 340 3.91 14.34 5.92
CA THR A 340 3.03 15.46 5.55
C THR A 340 3.12 15.78 4.07
N THR A 341 2.30 16.68 3.60
CA THR A 341 2.28 17.10 2.19
C THR A 341 3.57 17.77 1.73
N ASP A 342 4.40 18.32 2.63
CA ASP A 342 5.59 19.09 2.25
C ASP A 342 6.89 18.61 2.94
N ALA A 343 6.77 17.91 4.06
CA ALA A 343 7.93 17.49 4.86
C ALA A 343 7.66 16.18 5.61
N GLU A 344 8.71 15.59 6.16
CA GLU A 344 8.66 14.45 7.06
C GLU A 344 9.19 14.88 8.43
N PHE A 345 8.44 14.47 9.46
CA PHE A 345 8.75 14.74 10.86
C PHE A 345 8.82 13.44 11.65
N PHE A 346 9.35 13.53 12.84
CA PHE A 346 9.30 12.44 13.81
C PHE A 346 9.21 12.96 15.23
N VAL A 347 8.64 12.17 16.10
CA VAL A 347 8.69 12.36 17.54
C VAL A 347 9.77 11.42 18.06
N PRO A 348 10.94 11.95 18.48
CA PRO A 348 12.01 11.10 18.97
C PRO A 348 11.61 10.46 20.29
N GLN A 349 11.83 9.16 20.39
CA GLN A 349 11.78 8.48 21.67
C GLN A 349 13.05 8.78 22.46
N ALA A 350 12.92 9.25 23.67
CA ALA A 350 14.04 9.48 24.58
C ALA A 350 14.27 8.22 25.44
N ASP A 351 15.18 7.37 25.02
CA ASP A 351 15.63 6.15 25.67
C ASP A 351 14.51 5.24 26.26
N LEU A 352 14.06 5.44 27.47
CA LEU A 352 13.02 4.63 28.14
C LEU A 352 11.80 5.46 28.57
N ASP A 353 11.77 6.74 28.24
CA ASP A 353 10.69 7.63 28.67
C ASP A 353 9.53 7.59 27.66
N PRO A 354 8.30 7.26 28.08
CA PRO A 354 7.14 7.29 27.23
C PRO A 354 6.82 8.73 26.80
N ILE A 355 6.11 8.89 25.67
CA ILE A 355 5.65 10.20 25.21
C ILE A 355 4.58 10.74 26.16
N THR A 356 4.86 11.90 26.78
CA THR A 356 3.99 12.60 27.73
C THR A 356 3.66 14.01 27.22
N PRO A 357 2.67 14.71 27.79
CA PRO A 357 2.37 16.12 27.44
C PRO A 357 3.56 17.06 27.65
N SER A 358 4.46 16.74 28.59
CA SER A 358 5.61 17.59 28.95
C SER A 358 6.85 17.36 28.09
N ASN A 359 7.02 16.16 27.49
CA ASN A 359 8.22 15.82 26.69
C ASN A 359 7.98 15.67 25.18
N LEU A 360 6.73 15.86 24.72
CA LEU A 360 6.39 15.74 23.30
C LEU A 360 7.06 16.84 22.48
N VAL A 361 8.01 16.43 21.63
CA VAL A 361 8.72 17.33 20.71
C VAL A 361 8.65 16.74 19.29
N ILE A 362 8.17 17.52 18.34
CA ILE A 362 8.16 17.13 16.92
C ILE A 362 9.37 17.74 16.23
N LYS A 363 10.23 16.90 15.63
CA LYS A 363 11.41 17.33 14.88
C LYS A 363 11.19 17.20 13.39
N ASN A 364 11.64 18.20 12.62
CA ASN A 364 11.70 18.12 11.17
C ASN A 364 12.89 17.25 10.75
N ALA A 365 12.65 16.27 9.89
CA ALA A 365 13.67 15.39 9.35
C ALA A 365 14.08 15.80 7.93
N THR A 366 13.13 15.78 7.00
CA THR A 366 13.36 16.09 5.59
C THR A 366 12.20 16.90 5.00
N ARG A 367 12.44 17.51 3.82
CA ARG A 367 11.43 18.31 3.11
C ARG A 367 11.20 17.72 1.72
N ARG A 368 10.47 16.62 1.65
CA ARG A 368 10.15 15.93 0.39
C ARG A 368 8.65 15.87 0.13
N GLY A 369 7.88 15.75 1.20
CA GLY A 369 6.46 15.54 1.18
C GLY A 369 6.05 14.14 0.73
N SER A 370 4.96 13.63 1.25
CA SER A 370 4.41 12.33 0.89
C SER A 370 3.10 12.45 0.11
N LYS A 371 2.84 11.48 -0.77
CA LYS A 371 1.62 11.42 -1.54
C LYS A 371 0.46 10.96 -0.66
N GLU A 372 -0.65 11.70 -0.70
CA GLU A 372 -1.87 11.38 0.03
C GLU A 372 -2.51 10.09 -0.52
N GLY A 373 -3.17 9.32 0.34
CA GLY A 373 -3.86 8.08 -0.01
C GLY A 373 -2.95 6.84 -0.04
N ILE A 374 -1.63 6.99 -0.12
CA ILE A 374 -0.69 5.87 -0.13
C ILE A 374 -0.08 5.69 1.25
N LYS A 375 -0.39 4.57 1.89
CA LYS A 375 0.15 4.24 3.23
C LYS A 375 1.62 3.85 3.11
N PRO A 376 2.55 4.51 3.85
CA PRO A 376 3.94 4.08 3.92
C PRO A 376 4.08 2.66 4.47
N VAL A 377 5.03 1.90 3.97
CA VAL A 377 5.30 0.51 4.37
C VAL A 377 6.68 0.36 4.99
N SER A 378 6.83 -0.57 5.93
CA SER A 378 8.11 -0.83 6.59
C SER A 378 8.87 -1.91 5.83
N ALA A 379 10.15 -1.66 5.55
CA ALA A 379 11.06 -2.61 4.93
C ALA A 379 12.40 -2.57 5.64
N GLU A 380 12.91 -3.70 6.12
CA GLU A 380 14.25 -3.89 6.71
C GLU A 380 14.79 -2.71 7.56
N GLY A 381 13.95 -2.17 8.48
CA GLY A 381 14.32 -1.09 9.39
C GLY A 381 14.18 0.34 8.85
N GLY A 382 13.78 0.51 7.58
CA GLY A 382 13.37 1.79 6.98
C GLY A 382 11.86 1.85 6.70
N THR A 383 11.36 3.01 6.38
CA THR A 383 9.98 3.20 5.92
C THR A 383 9.99 3.69 4.47
N LEU A 384 9.33 2.94 3.60
CA LEU A 384 9.18 3.29 2.20
C LEU A 384 7.93 4.16 2.01
N PHE A 385 8.07 5.26 1.29
CA PHE A 385 6.96 6.16 0.97
C PHE A 385 7.09 6.76 -0.43
N ILE A 386 5.97 7.12 -1.01
CA ILE A 386 5.93 7.82 -2.30
C ILE A 386 5.98 9.32 -2.06
N GLN A 387 6.92 10.00 -2.71
CA GLN A 387 7.02 11.45 -2.66
C GLN A 387 5.76 12.10 -3.23
N ARG A 388 5.40 13.29 -2.75
CA ARG A 388 4.17 14.04 -3.08
C ARG A 388 3.79 14.02 -4.55
N GLU A 389 4.72 14.25 -5.46
CA GLU A 389 4.46 14.30 -6.91
C GLU A 389 4.31 12.91 -7.56
N GLY A 390 4.45 11.82 -6.81
CA GLY A 390 4.32 10.46 -7.32
C GLY A 390 5.45 9.99 -8.25
N LYS A 391 6.60 10.68 -8.27
CA LYS A 391 7.71 10.39 -9.19
C LYS A 391 8.94 9.81 -8.53
N ALA A 392 8.91 9.58 -7.23
CA ALA A 392 10.02 8.99 -6.50
C ALA A 392 9.52 8.12 -5.35
N LEU A 393 10.07 6.93 -5.26
CA LEU A 393 9.99 6.05 -4.11
C LEU A 393 11.18 6.37 -3.20
N ARG A 394 10.88 6.70 -1.94
CA ARG A 394 11.88 7.08 -0.96
C ARG A 394 11.90 6.14 0.22
N GLU A 395 13.09 5.97 0.77
CA GLU A 395 13.34 5.26 2.01
C GLU A 395 13.64 6.26 3.13
N PHE A 396 12.79 6.29 4.14
CA PHE A 396 12.94 7.08 5.35
C PHE A 396 13.66 6.25 6.41
N LEU A 397 14.92 6.55 6.62
CA LEU A 397 15.85 5.77 7.42
C LEU A 397 16.55 6.62 8.44
N PHE A 398 16.64 6.14 9.69
CA PHE A 398 17.40 6.79 10.73
C PHE A 398 18.91 6.63 10.51
N SER A 399 19.64 7.75 10.60
CA SER A 399 21.10 7.81 10.54
C SER A 399 21.65 8.08 11.94
N ASP A 400 22.37 7.13 12.49
CA ASP A 400 23.01 7.31 13.81
C ASP A 400 24.09 8.39 13.79
N VAL A 401 24.68 8.67 12.62
CA VAL A 401 25.71 9.71 12.45
C VAL A 401 25.11 11.10 12.55
N ASP A 402 23.95 11.30 11.89
CA ASP A 402 23.28 12.60 11.86
C ASP A 402 22.27 12.77 13.00
N LEU A 403 21.98 11.72 13.75
CA LEU A 403 20.90 11.63 14.75
C LEU A 403 19.57 12.14 14.19
N ASN A 404 19.33 11.86 12.93
CA ASN A 404 18.16 12.31 12.19
C ASN A 404 17.77 11.28 11.11
N TYR A 405 16.54 11.39 10.61
CA TYR A 405 16.11 10.60 9.47
C TYR A 405 16.55 11.22 8.14
N GLN A 406 16.88 10.35 7.19
CA GLN A 406 17.16 10.70 5.80
C GLN A 406 16.10 10.10 4.89
N ALA A 407 15.75 10.81 3.80
CA ALA A 407 14.81 10.33 2.78
C ALA A 407 15.55 10.05 1.47
N ASN A 408 16.16 8.87 1.37
CA ASN A 408 16.93 8.44 0.21
C ASN A 408 16.02 8.09 -0.96
N ASN A 409 16.37 8.48 -2.20
CA ASN A 409 15.62 8.11 -3.38
C ASN A 409 16.10 6.75 -3.90
N ILE A 410 15.33 5.69 -3.71
CA ILE A 410 15.68 4.33 -4.16
C ILE A 410 15.23 4.05 -5.60
N SER A 411 14.27 4.80 -6.13
CA SER A 411 13.83 4.70 -7.54
C SER A 411 14.55 5.66 -8.49
N LEU A 412 15.71 6.19 -8.11
CA LEU A 412 16.41 7.22 -8.90
C LEU A 412 16.71 6.75 -10.34
N LEU A 413 17.08 5.49 -10.51
CA LEU A 413 17.41 4.91 -11.80
C LEU A 413 16.20 4.40 -12.59
N SER A 414 15.01 4.35 -11.98
CA SER A 414 13.80 3.74 -12.54
C SER A 414 12.54 4.57 -12.32
N SER A 415 12.68 5.88 -12.28
CA SER A 415 11.56 6.80 -11.99
C SER A 415 10.42 6.74 -13.02
N HIS A 416 10.68 6.31 -14.24
CA HIS A 416 9.71 6.12 -15.31
C HIS A 416 8.66 5.03 -15.02
N LEU A 417 8.94 4.11 -14.08
CA LEU A 417 7.99 3.07 -13.65
C LEU A 417 6.95 3.59 -12.63
N LEU A 418 7.12 4.82 -12.14
CA LEU A 418 6.17 5.48 -11.25
C LEU A 418 5.29 6.45 -12.06
N LYS A 419 4.12 5.95 -12.49
CA LYS A 419 3.20 6.66 -13.39
C LYS A 419 1.91 7.04 -12.67
N SER A 420 2.01 8.00 -11.73
CA SER A 420 0.93 8.35 -10.79
C SER A 420 0.55 7.19 -9.87
N PRO A 421 1.44 6.77 -8.95
CA PRO A 421 1.16 5.72 -7.98
C PRO A 421 -0.15 5.92 -7.23
N ARG A 422 -0.91 4.84 -7.04
CA ARG A 422 -2.20 4.83 -6.35
C ARG A 422 -2.17 4.04 -5.05
N SER A 423 -1.65 2.83 -5.09
CA SER A 423 -1.50 1.99 -3.90
C SER A 423 -0.12 1.36 -3.86
N MET A 424 0.30 0.96 -2.68
CA MET A 424 1.60 0.36 -2.42
C MET A 424 1.47 -0.71 -1.35
N ALA A 425 2.03 -1.88 -1.62
CA ALA A 425 2.07 -2.99 -0.68
C ALA A 425 3.43 -3.69 -0.74
N LEU A 426 3.87 -4.21 0.39
CA LEU A 426 5.14 -4.93 0.52
C LEU A 426 4.87 -6.36 0.97
N ARG A 427 5.32 -7.34 0.18
CA ARG A 427 5.45 -8.72 0.62
C ARG A 427 6.85 -8.88 1.22
N VAL A 428 6.90 -9.18 2.48
CA VAL A 428 8.17 -9.47 3.18
C VAL A 428 8.66 -10.86 2.79
N ALA A 429 9.96 -10.99 2.61
CA ALA A 429 10.62 -12.26 2.31
C ALA A 429 10.30 -13.34 3.37
N THR A 430 9.99 -14.54 2.91
CA THR A 430 9.65 -15.68 3.77
C THR A 430 10.83 -16.60 4.07
N SER A 431 11.91 -16.45 3.30
CA SER A 431 13.15 -17.22 3.44
C SER A 431 14.38 -16.33 3.26
N THR A 432 15.54 -16.84 3.63
CA THR A 432 16.83 -16.15 3.43
C THR A 432 17.23 -16.02 1.95
N ASP A 433 16.60 -16.79 1.08
CA ASP A 433 16.90 -16.84 -0.36
C ASP A 433 15.91 -15.98 -1.17
N ASP A 434 14.90 -15.40 -0.53
CA ASP A 434 13.91 -14.52 -1.14
C ASP A 434 14.21 -13.07 -0.78
N GLY A 435 13.74 -12.13 -1.57
CA GLY A 435 13.80 -10.70 -1.31
C GLY A 435 12.41 -10.14 -1.00
N ASP A 436 12.38 -8.99 -0.34
CA ASP A 436 11.15 -8.24 -0.20
C ASP A 436 10.65 -7.80 -1.57
N LEU A 437 9.36 -7.98 -1.85
CA LEU A 437 8.73 -7.55 -3.10
C LEU A 437 7.76 -6.40 -2.82
N LEU A 438 8.16 -5.20 -3.24
CA LEU A 438 7.31 -4.02 -3.17
C LEU A 438 6.53 -3.87 -4.47
N LEU A 439 5.23 -3.73 -4.38
CA LEU A 439 4.32 -3.55 -5.50
C LEU A 439 3.63 -2.19 -5.44
N ILE A 440 3.58 -1.49 -6.57
CA ILE A 440 3.03 -0.14 -6.67
C ILE A 440 2.12 -0.09 -7.91
N THR A 441 0.82 0.11 -7.73
CA THR A 441 -0.11 0.27 -8.84
C THR A 441 -0.05 1.69 -9.40
N ASN A 442 -0.13 1.81 -10.72
CA ASN A 442 -0.07 3.07 -11.46
C ASN A 442 -1.44 3.42 -12.04
N ASP A 443 -1.91 4.63 -11.78
CA ASP A 443 -3.22 5.10 -12.22
C ASP A 443 -3.24 5.52 -13.69
N THR A 444 -2.12 6.05 -14.22
CA THR A 444 -2.08 6.61 -15.57
C THR A 444 -2.30 5.55 -16.65
N ASP A 445 -1.67 4.39 -16.55
CA ASP A 445 -1.70 3.33 -17.56
C ASP A 445 -2.18 1.98 -17.03
N GLY A 446 -2.39 1.87 -15.71
CA GLY A 446 -2.85 0.65 -15.07
C GLY A 446 -1.78 -0.43 -14.96
N THR A 447 -0.50 -0.10 -15.17
CA THR A 447 0.61 -1.01 -14.91
C THR A 447 0.92 -1.10 -13.42
N MET A 448 1.77 -2.04 -13.04
CA MET A 448 2.27 -2.16 -11.67
C MET A 448 3.80 -2.17 -11.69
N GLY A 449 4.41 -1.24 -10.96
CA GLY A 449 5.84 -1.30 -10.67
C GLY A 449 6.11 -2.36 -9.60
N ALA A 450 7.02 -3.27 -9.87
CA ALA A 450 7.46 -4.30 -8.93
C ALA A 450 8.95 -4.09 -8.62
N PHE A 451 9.30 -3.98 -7.34
CA PHE A 451 10.67 -3.73 -6.88
C PHE A 451 11.09 -4.88 -5.96
N SER A 452 12.02 -5.70 -6.42
CA SER A 452 12.68 -6.68 -5.55
C SER A 452 13.74 -5.96 -4.71
N ILE A 453 13.61 -6.02 -3.40
CA ILE A 453 14.48 -5.29 -2.46
C ILE A 453 15.20 -6.29 -1.57
N LEU A 454 16.53 -6.22 -1.53
CA LEU A 454 17.36 -6.92 -0.56
C LEU A 454 18.47 -5.96 -0.09
N ARG A 455 18.23 -5.32 1.03
CA ARG A 455 19.08 -4.24 1.53
C ARG A 455 20.47 -4.72 1.93
N SER A 456 20.57 -5.90 2.51
CA SER A 456 21.85 -6.50 2.92
C SER A 456 22.85 -6.63 1.77
N GLN A 457 22.35 -6.69 0.52
CA GLN A 457 23.16 -6.77 -0.70
C GLN A 457 23.06 -5.52 -1.59
N ASN A 458 22.43 -4.46 -1.12
CA ASN A 458 22.14 -3.24 -1.88
C ASN A 458 21.41 -3.50 -3.22
N VAL A 459 20.52 -4.50 -3.24
CA VAL A 459 19.69 -4.82 -4.40
C VAL A 459 18.40 -4.03 -4.33
N VAL A 460 18.11 -3.29 -5.40
CA VAL A 460 16.81 -2.70 -5.70
C VAL A 460 16.58 -2.92 -7.18
N ALA A 461 15.81 -3.94 -7.52
CA ALA A 461 15.62 -4.39 -8.88
C ALA A 461 14.17 -4.17 -9.34
N PRO A 462 13.90 -3.04 -10.02
CA PRO A 462 12.59 -2.72 -10.56
C PRO A 462 12.27 -3.52 -11.82
N SER A 463 10.98 -3.85 -11.97
CA SER A 463 10.36 -4.41 -13.17
C SER A 463 8.94 -3.86 -13.31
N GLU A 464 8.34 -4.04 -14.49
CA GLU A 464 6.99 -3.62 -14.79
C GLU A 464 6.07 -4.83 -14.96
N PHE A 465 4.95 -4.87 -14.24
CA PHE A 465 3.92 -5.89 -14.47
C PHE A 465 2.78 -5.28 -15.30
N VAL A 466 2.41 -6.03 -16.32
CA VAL A 466 1.34 -5.68 -17.28
C VAL A 466 0.36 -6.86 -17.36
N THR A 467 -0.93 -6.57 -17.48
CA THR A 467 -2.01 -7.56 -17.65
C THR A 467 -2.96 -7.14 -18.78
N ASP A 468 -3.81 -8.03 -19.26
CA ASP A 468 -4.93 -7.65 -20.14
C ASP A 468 -5.97 -6.87 -19.34
N GLY A 469 -5.75 -5.56 -19.20
CA GLY A 469 -6.53 -4.64 -18.39
C GLY A 469 -5.66 -3.69 -17.56
N LYS A 470 -6.10 -3.41 -16.32
CA LYS A 470 -5.41 -2.49 -15.40
C LYS A 470 -5.36 -3.09 -13.99
N PHE A 471 -4.25 -2.88 -13.30
CA PHE A 471 -4.16 -3.04 -11.85
C PHE A 471 -4.72 -1.79 -11.17
N LEU A 472 -5.68 -1.95 -10.28
CA LEU A 472 -6.34 -0.84 -9.58
C LEU A 472 -5.86 -0.68 -8.14
N ASP A 473 -5.78 -1.77 -7.40
CA ASP A 473 -5.34 -1.78 -6.01
C ASP A 473 -4.52 -3.04 -5.71
N VAL A 474 -3.64 -2.97 -4.73
CA VAL A 474 -2.81 -4.09 -4.27
C VAL A 474 -2.69 -4.08 -2.76
N ALA A 475 -2.82 -5.25 -2.15
CA ALA A 475 -2.56 -5.45 -0.73
C ALA A 475 -1.97 -6.83 -0.50
N VAL A 476 -1.23 -6.96 0.59
CA VAL A 476 -0.57 -8.21 0.98
C VAL A 476 -1.15 -8.68 2.31
N ASP A 477 -1.58 -9.92 2.37
CA ASP A 477 -1.99 -10.63 3.57
C ASP A 477 -0.93 -11.68 3.91
N ILE A 478 -0.04 -11.36 4.83
CA ILE A 478 1.17 -12.13 5.18
C ILE A 478 2.05 -12.41 3.95
N THR A 479 1.73 -13.42 3.15
CA THR A 479 2.45 -13.82 1.93
C THR A 479 1.62 -13.67 0.67
N ASP A 480 0.29 -13.71 0.80
CA ASP A 480 -0.64 -13.71 -0.29
C ASP A 480 -0.86 -12.30 -0.84
N ILE A 481 -0.60 -12.10 -2.11
CA ILE A 481 -0.73 -10.81 -2.77
C ILE A 481 -2.08 -10.76 -3.49
N TYR A 482 -2.99 -9.94 -2.98
CA TYR A 482 -4.29 -9.67 -3.59
C TYR A 482 -4.23 -8.41 -4.43
N VAL A 483 -4.90 -8.44 -5.57
CA VAL A 483 -5.03 -7.31 -6.47
C VAL A 483 -6.46 -7.12 -6.92
N VAL A 484 -6.83 -5.89 -7.18
CA VAL A 484 -8.06 -5.57 -7.93
C VAL A 484 -7.65 -5.24 -9.35
N THR A 485 -8.27 -5.90 -10.32
CA THR A 485 -8.03 -5.66 -11.74
C THR A 485 -9.29 -5.13 -12.43
N GLU A 486 -9.11 -4.28 -13.43
CA GLU A 486 -10.14 -3.87 -14.36
C GLU A 486 -9.87 -4.51 -15.72
N ARG A 487 -10.87 -5.21 -16.25
CA ARG A 487 -10.78 -5.93 -17.52
C ARG A 487 -11.95 -5.60 -18.43
N THR A 488 -11.75 -5.68 -19.74
CA THR A 488 -12.85 -5.56 -20.71
C THR A 488 -13.29 -6.95 -21.13
N ILE A 489 -14.44 -7.42 -20.67
CA ILE A 489 -14.99 -8.76 -20.95
C ILE A 489 -16.28 -8.59 -21.72
N ASN A 490 -16.40 -9.23 -22.90
CA ASN A 490 -17.57 -9.12 -23.77
C ASN A 490 -18.03 -7.64 -23.94
N SER A 491 -17.09 -6.75 -24.22
CA SER A 491 -17.29 -5.29 -24.37
C SER A 491 -17.77 -4.55 -23.11
N ALA A 492 -17.85 -5.21 -21.96
CA ALA A 492 -18.19 -4.58 -20.68
C ALA A 492 -16.97 -4.44 -19.79
N THR A 493 -16.89 -3.33 -19.07
CA THR A 493 -15.84 -3.15 -18.04
C THR A 493 -16.20 -3.97 -16.82
N LYS A 494 -15.31 -4.87 -16.44
CA LYS A 494 -15.42 -5.77 -15.30
C LYS A 494 -14.30 -5.48 -14.30
N ARG A 495 -14.57 -5.76 -13.02
CA ARG A 495 -13.60 -5.61 -11.94
C ARG A 495 -13.55 -6.88 -11.13
N TYR A 496 -12.34 -7.38 -11.02
CA TYR A 496 -12.08 -8.66 -10.37
C TYR A 496 -11.17 -8.49 -9.17
N VAL A 497 -11.41 -9.24 -8.14
CA VAL A 497 -10.43 -9.56 -7.12
C VAL A 497 -9.67 -10.77 -7.62
N GLU A 498 -8.36 -10.64 -7.72
CA GLU A 498 -7.44 -11.70 -8.15
C GLU A 498 -6.30 -11.83 -7.12
N MET A 499 -5.61 -12.96 -7.14
CA MET A 499 -4.49 -13.24 -6.23
C MET A 499 -3.32 -13.79 -7.03
N PHE A 500 -2.10 -13.29 -6.80
CA PHE A 500 -0.91 -13.90 -7.37
C PHE A 500 -0.71 -15.31 -6.80
N ASP A 501 -0.41 -16.27 -7.67
CA ASP A 501 -0.22 -17.67 -7.31
C ASP A 501 0.96 -18.23 -8.11
N ASP A 502 2.02 -18.66 -7.41
CA ASP A 502 3.27 -19.15 -7.99
C ASP A 502 3.10 -20.44 -8.81
N GLN A 503 1.98 -21.15 -8.63
CA GLN A 503 1.67 -22.36 -9.37
C GLN A 503 0.93 -22.08 -10.69
N ARG A 504 0.74 -20.81 -11.05
CA ARG A 504 -0.08 -20.38 -12.18
C ARG A 504 0.72 -19.54 -13.17
N THR A 505 0.35 -19.65 -14.43
CA THR A 505 1.09 -19.05 -15.55
C THR A 505 0.25 -18.13 -16.43
N THR A 506 -1.06 -17.99 -16.13
CA THR A 506 -2.00 -17.12 -16.84
C THR A 506 -2.70 -16.16 -15.89
N ASP A 507 -3.33 -15.10 -16.40
CA ASP A 507 -4.07 -14.13 -15.61
C ASP A 507 -5.58 -14.42 -15.60
N ALA A 508 -6.30 -13.94 -14.55
CA ALA A 508 -7.71 -14.20 -14.33
C ALA A 508 -8.09 -15.69 -14.48
N ASN A 509 -7.19 -16.56 -14.06
CA ASN A 509 -7.30 -17.97 -14.35
C ASN A 509 -8.17 -18.73 -13.34
N ILE A 510 -8.72 -19.83 -13.82
CA ILE A 510 -9.32 -20.90 -13.03
C ILE A 510 -8.57 -22.19 -13.34
N GLN A 511 -8.28 -22.97 -12.31
CA GLN A 511 -7.76 -24.33 -12.46
C GLN A 511 -8.85 -25.35 -12.18
N TYR A 512 -8.74 -26.49 -12.88
CA TYR A 512 -9.58 -27.68 -12.74
C TYR A 512 -8.71 -28.82 -12.28
N PHE A 513 -8.99 -29.35 -11.08
CA PHE A 513 -8.23 -30.47 -10.53
C PHE A 513 -9.07 -31.24 -9.50
N SER A 514 -8.65 -32.44 -9.12
CA SER A 514 -9.35 -33.26 -8.13
C SER A 514 -9.29 -32.62 -6.74
N GLY A 515 -10.43 -32.38 -6.13
CA GLY A 515 -10.52 -31.75 -4.81
C GLY A 515 -10.44 -30.22 -4.82
N ALA A 516 -10.56 -29.59 -5.98
CA ALA A 516 -10.59 -28.12 -6.09
C ALA A 516 -11.75 -27.51 -5.31
N THR A 517 -11.50 -26.34 -4.75
CA THR A 517 -12.48 -25.52 -4.04
C THR A 517 -12.68 -24.20 -4.78
N SER A 518 -13.91 -23.66 -4.76
CA SER A 518 -14.23 -22.39 -5.42
C SER A 518 -13.17 -21.30 -5.14
N PRO A 519 -12.77 -20.51 -6.15
CA PRO A 519 -13.33 -20.44 -7.51
C PRO A 519 -12.86 -21.53 -8.47
N ASP A 520 -11.82 -22.29 -8.13
CA ASP A 520 -11.34 -23.41 -8.92
C ASP A 520 -12.41 -24.51 -8.99
N GLN A 521 -12.32 -25.38 -9.98
CA GLN A 521 -13.35 -26.33 -10.34
C GLN A 521 -12.85 -27.77 -10.28
N SER A 522 -13.74 -28.68 -10.05
CA SER A 522 -13.43 -30.11 -10.18
C SER A 522 -13.02 -30.45 -11.61
N LEU A 523 -12.09 -31.39 -11.76
CA LEU A 523 -11.61 -31.84 -13.05
C LEU A 523 -12.80 -32.32 -13.93
N PRO A 524 -12.96 -31.79 -15.17
CA PRO A 524 -14.05 -32.24 -16.04
C PRO A 524 -13.80 -33.67 -16.50
N SER A 525 -14.87 -34.47 -16.52
CA SER A 525 -14.83 -35.86 -17.03
C SER A 525 -14.84 -35.95 -18.55
N ASN A 526 -14.99 -34.82 -19.23
CA ASN A 526 -15.05 -34.70 -20.70
C ASN A 526 -14.12 -33.58 -21.16
N THR A 527 -14.23 -33.14 -22.39
CA THR A 527 -13.43 -32.10 -23.02
C THR A 527 -13.94 -30.67 -22.77
N THR A 528 -14.97 -30.48 -21.96
CA THR A 528 -15.59 -29.17 -21.74
C THR A 528 -15.19 -28.58 -20.37
N CYS A 529 -14.51 -27.45 -20.36
CA CYS A 529 -14.23 -26.64 -19.17
C CYS A 529 -15.28 -25.53 -19.09
N SER A 530 -16.10 -25.53 -18.03
CA SER A 530 -17.20 -24.59 -17.78
C SER A 530 -16.88 -23.63 -16.64
N ASN A 531 -17.83 -22.72 -16.29
CA ASN A 531 -17.67 -21.68 -15.27
C ASN A 531 -16.62 -20.60 -15.62
N LEU A 532 -16.46 -20.33 -16.92
CA LEU A 532 -15.55 -19.32 -17.46
C LEU A 532 -16.26 -18.02 -17.89
N SER A 533 -17.43 -17.72 -17.34
CA SER A 533 -18.20 -16.52 -17.72
C SER A 533 -17.45 -15.20 -17.47
N HIS A 534 -16.51 -15.20 -16.54
CA HIS A 534 -15.61 -14.06 -16.28
C HIS A 534 -14.58 -13.84 -17.41
N LEU A 535 -14.45 -14.76 -18.36
CA LEU A 535 -13.59 -14.68 -19.54
C LEU A 535 -14.39 -14.70 -20.86
N GLU A 536 -15.70 -14.46 -20.82
CA GLU A 536 -16.57 -14.53 -22.00
C GLU A 536 -16.05 -13.69 -23.16
N ALA A 537 -16.07 -14.26 -24.37
CA ALA A 537 -15.56 -13.68 -25.61
C ALA A 537 -14.06 -13.33 -25.64
N LYS A 538 -13.29 -13.78 -24.65
CA LYS A 538 -11.82 -13.65 -24.64
C LYS A 538 -11.16 -14.84 -25.26
N THR A 539 -10.02 -14.58 -25.93
CA THR A 539 -9.06 -15.61 -26.30
C THR A 539 -8.20 -15.94 -25.09
N VAL A 540 -8.15 -17.20 -24.75
CA VAL A 540 -7.47 -17.71 -23.55
C VAL A 540 -6.42 -18.74 -23.92
N ASP A 541 -5.38 -18.83 -23.09
CA ASP A 541 -4.44 -19.94 -23.11
C ASP A 541 -4.90 -21.02 -22.13
N VAL A 542 -4.63 -22.26 -22.48
CA VAL A 542 -4.99 -23.43 -21.69
C VAL A 542 -3.75 -24.28 -21.46
N VAL A 543 -3.49 -24.61 -20.20
CA VAL A 543 -2.46 -25.60 -19.84
C VAL A 543 -3.17 -26.85 -19.36
N ARG A 544 -3.17 -27.90 -20.17
CA ARG A 544 -3.76 -29.20 -19.85
C ARG A 544 -2.65 -30.22 -19.59
N ASP A 545 -2.57 -30.73 -18.38
CA ASP A 545 -1.57 -31.76 -18.02
C ASP A 545 -0.13 -31.37 -18.47
N ASN A 546 0.24 -30.08 -18.35
CA ASN A 546 1.45 -29.41 -18.84
C ASN A 546 1.58 -29.26 -20.37
N PHE A 547 0.54 -29.58 -21.17
CA PHE A 547 0.49 -29.21 -22.58
C PHE A 547 -0.17 -27.86 -22.76
N VAL A 548 0.43 -26.99 -23.57
CA VAL A 548 -0.10 -25.69 -23.91
C VAL A 548 -1.01 -25.77 -25.13
N LEU A 549 -2.24 -25.28 -24.97
CA LEU A 549 -3.21 -25.09 -26.03
C LEU A 549 -3.52 -23.59 -26.11
N THR A 550 -3.14 -22.96 -27.20
CA THR A 550 -3.33 -21.52 -27.42
C THR A 550 -4.59 -21.23 -28.20
N ASP A 551 -5.03 -19.96 -28.19
CA ASP A 551 -6.09 -19.43 -29.07
C ASP A 551 -7.46 -20.10 -28.90
N LYS A 552 -7.82 -20.54 -27.71
CA LYS A 552 -9.19 -20.98 -27.39
C LYS A 552 -10.03 -19.76 -27.03
N THR A 553 -11.22 -19.66 -27.63
CA THR A 553 -12.16 -18.56 -27.31
C THR A 553 -13.26 -19.06 -26.39
N VAL A 554 -13.51 -18.32 -25.29
CA VAL A 554 -14.60 -18.62 -24.37
C VAL A 554 -15.94 -18.21 -24.99
N SER A 555 -16.89 -19.15 -25.01
CA SER A 555 -18.24 -18.92 -25.52
C SER A 555 -19.26 -19.59 -24.58
N SER A 556 -20.28 -18.81 -24.18
CA SER A 556 -21.29 -19.26 -23.22
C SER A 556 -20.68 -19.77 -21.89
N GLY A 557 -19.61 -19.11 -21.44
CA GLY A 557 -18.92 -19.44 -20.21
C GLY A 557 -18.15 -20.77 -20.24
N ALA A 558 -17.78 -21.28 -21.42
CA ALA A 558 -17.08 -22.55 -21.56
C ALA A 558 -16.09 -22.55 -22.73
N ILE A 559 -15.12 -23.47 -22.67
CA ILE A 559 -14.24 -23.84 -23.79
C ILE A 559 -14.28 -25.34 -24.02
N THR A 560 -13.90 -25.77 -25.23
CA THR A 560 -13.69 -27.19 -25.55
C THR A 560 -12.21 -27.42 -25.82
N ILE A 561 -11.62 -28.37 -25.12
CA ILE A 561 -10.25 -28.84 -25.30
C ILE A 561 -10.24 -30.11 -26.14
N ASP A 562 -9.09 -30.46 -26.71
CA ASP A 562 -9.00 -31.54 -27.71
C ASP A 562 -9.16 -32.95 -27.09
N GLU A 563 -8.72 -33.11 -25.83
CA GLU A 563 -8.80 -34.37 -25.09
C GLU A 563 -9.20 -34.10 -23.63
N ALA A 564 -9.84 -35.08 -22.99
CA ALA A 564 -10.18 -35.01 -21.57
C ALA A 564 -8.88 -34.94 -20.72
N PRO A 565 -8.82 -34.07 -19.71
CA PRO A 565 -7.64 -33.94 -18.86
C PRO A 565 -7.49 -35.12 -17.91
N SER A 566 -6.25 -35.44 -17.55
CA SER A 566 -5.94 -36.54 -16.64
C SER A 566 -5.61 -36.06 -15.21
N SER A 567 -5.06 -34.89 -15.05
CA SER A 567 -4.63 -34.36 -13.75
C SER A 567 -5.08 -32.94 -13.45
N PHE A 568 -4.87 -32.01 -14.39
CA PHE A 568 -5.31 -30.64 -14.22
C PHE A 568 -5.52 -29.89 -15.56
N VAL A 569 -6.28 -28.82 -15.49
CA VAL A 569 -6.35 -27.80 -16.56
C VAL A 569 -6.31 -26.43 -15.93
N GLU A 570 -5.47 -25.54 -16.47
CA GLU A 570 -5.50 -24.10 -16.20
C GLU A 570 -6.05 -23.39 -17.42
N VAL A 571 -6.99 -22.45 -17.21
CA VAL A 571 -7.56 -21.61 -18.28
C VAL A 571 -7.50 -20.17 -17.83
N GLY A 572 -6.84 -19.30 -18.62
CA GLY A 572 -6.74 -17.89 -18.27
C GLY A 572 -6.25 -17.02 -19.43
N LEU A 573 -6.14 -15.72 -19.16
CA LEU A 573 -5.66 -14.73 -20.11
C LEU A 573 -4.14 -14.83 -20.27
N PRO A 574 -3.63 -14.81 -21.51
CA PRO A 574 -2.19 -14.79 -21.75
C PRO A 574 -1.56 -13.47 -21.32
N TYR A 575 -0.30 -13.53 -20.91
CA TYR A 575 0.58 -12.37 -20.79
C TYR A 575 1.98 -12.69 -21.27
N THR A 576 2.66 -11.68 -21.79
CA THR A 576 3.99 -11.81 -22.37
C THR A 576 5.06 -11.39 -21.39
N VAL A 577 6.10 -12.20 -21.27
CA VAL A 577 7.37 -11.81 -20.65
C VAL A 577 8.26 -11.18 -21.72
N GLU A 578 8.83 -10.01 -21.42
CA GLU A 578 9.83 -9.37 -22.26
C GLU A 578 10.94 -8.78 -21.39
N VAL A 579 12.16 -9.30 -21.59
CA VAL A 579 13.36 -8.77 -20.92
C VAL A 579 14.36 -8.37 -21.97
N LYS A 580 14.78 -7.10 -21.97
CA LYS A 580 15.74 -6.57 -22.94
C LYS A 580 16.99 -6.05 -22.23
N THR A 581 18.15 -6.55 -22.65
CA THR A 581 19.43 -6.09 -22.11
C THR A 581 19.76 -4.67 -22.59
N LEU A 582 20.62 -3.98 -21.88
CA LEU A 582 21.18 -2.72 -22.38
C LEU A 582 22.08 -2.95 -23.61
N PRO A 583 22.31 -1.89 -24.42
CA PRO A 583 23.26 -1.95 -25.52
C PRO A 583 24.62 -2.47 -25.07
N ALA A 584 25.14 -3.45 -25.80
CA ALA A 584 26.45 -4.02 -25.50
C ALA A 584 27.56 -3.04 -25.87
N GLU A 585 28.31 -2.55 -24.90
CA GLU A 585 29.39 -1.59 -25.08
C GLU A 585 30.78 -2.19 -24.71
N PRO A 586 31.37 -3.03 -25.61
CA PRO A 586 32.62 -3.65 -25.29
C PRO A 586 33.76 -2.64 -25.25
N LYS A 587 34.56 -2.70 -24.18
CA LYS A 587 35.84 -1.97 -24.11
C LYS A 587 36.92 -2.74 -24.86
N LEU A 588 37.40 -2.21 -25.97
CA LEU A 588 38.53 -2.74 -26.71
C LEU A 588 39.82 -2.03 -26.28
N SER A 589 40.98 -2.67 -26.57
CA SER A 589 42.28 -2.02 -26.35
C SER A 589 42.46 -0.71 -27.13
N SER A 590 41.70 -0.50 -28.20
CA SER A 590 41.64 0.71 -29.01
C SER A 590 40.64 1.77 -28.52
N GLY A 591 39.94 1.55 -27.39
CA GLY A 591 38.92 2.45 -26.85
C GLY A 591 37.49 1.90 -26.93
N VAL A 592 36.50 2.78 -26.66
CA VAL A 592 35.07 2.42 -26.66
C VAL A 592 34.52 2.38 -28.09
N VAL A 593 33.62 1.43 -28.39
CA VAL A 593 33.12 1.15 -29.75
C VAL A 593 31.64 1.64 -29.87
N VAL A 594 31.36 2.85 -29.48
CA VAL A 594 29.96 3.40 -29.44
C VAL A 594 29.34 3.58 -30.82
N SER A 595 30.14 3.90 -31.86
CA SER A 595 29.60 4.30 -33.18
C SER A 595 29.68 3.23 -34.27
N ARG A 596 30.06 1.99 -33.91
CA ARG A 596 30.22 0.90 -34.91
C ARG A 596 29.06 -0.08 -34.86
N LYS A 597 28.56 -0.47 -36.04
CA LYS A 597 27.58 -1.54 -36.15
C LYS A 597 28.11 -2.83 -35.55
N ARG A 598 27.28 -3.48 -34.75
CA ARG A 598 27.61 -4.70 -33.99
C ARG A 598 26.60 -5.80 -34.29
N ARG A 599 27.02 -7.04 -34.12
CA ARG A 599 26.16 -8.21 -34.26
C ARG A 599 26.42 -9.18 -33.13
N ILE A 600 25.38 -9.68 -32.51
CA ILE A 600 25.47 -10.86 -31.66
C ILE A 600 25.52 -12.10 -32.56
N LEU A 601 26.54 -12.91 -32.40
CA LEU A 601 26.73 -14.13 -33.19
C LEU A 601 25.98 -15.31 -32.59
N GLU A 602 26.06 -15.43 -31.29
CA GLU A 602 25.43 -16.48 -30.49
C GLU A 602 25.18 -15.97 -29.07
N ALA A 603 24.19 -16.54 -28.40
CA ALA A 603 23.92 -16.36 -26.99
C ALA A 603 23.78 -17.72 -26.31
N SER A 604 24.25 -17.81 -25.07
CA SER A 604 24.17 -19.03 -24.26
C SER A 604 23.57 -18.65 -22.89
N PRO A 605 22.23 -18.65 -22.72
CA PRO A 605 21.60 -18.42 -21.45
C PRO A 605 21.91 -19.55 -20.47
N VAL A 606 22.02 -19.19 -19.20
CA VAL A 606 22.03 -20.12 -18.07
C VAL A 606 20.59 -20.14 -17.52
N LEU A 607 19.97 -21.28 -17.57
CA LEU A 607 18.56 -21.50 -17.28
C LEU A 607 18.38 -22.36 -16.02
N ASP A 608 17.35 -22.14 -15.27
CA ASP A 608 16.90 -23.02 -14.20
C ASP A 608 15.42 -23.36 -14.40
N ARG A 609 15.08 -24.66 -14.31
CA ARG A 609 13.71 -25.19 -14.42
C ARG A 609 12.84 -24.51 -15.50
N THR A 610 13.46 -24.18 -16.63
CA THR A 610 12.81 -23.47 -17.74
C THR A 610 12.19 -24.45 -18.72
N GLN A 611 10.97 -24.18 -19.16
CA GLN A 611 10.24 -25.01 -20.12
C GLN A 611 10.19 -24.38 -21.52
N ASN A 612 10.14 -23.06 -21.64
CA ASN A 612 10.16 -22.33 -22.90
C ASN A 612 10.73 -20.93 -22.70
N ILE A 613 11.54 -20.46 -23.64
CA ILE A 613 11.98 -19.08 -23.77
C ILE A 613 12.58 -18.85 -25.16
N ALA A 614 12.41 -17.67 -25.72
CA ALA A 614 13.02 -17.26 -26.97
C ALA A 614 14.03 -16.12 -26.76
N ILE A 615 15.07 -16.06 -27.58
CA ILE A 615 16.06 -14.97 -27.59
C ILE A 615 16.09 -14.36 -29.00
N ASN A 616 15.81 -13.06 -29.10
CA ASN A 616 15.72 -12.33 -30.38
C ASN A 616 14.80 -13.04 -31.40
N GLY A 617 13.68 -13.62 -30.93
CA GLY A 617 12.71 -14.33 -31.75
C GLY A 617 13.08 -15.77 -32.10
N PHE A 618 14.23 -16.29 -31.61
CA PHE A 618 14.62 -17.69 -31.78
C PHE A 618 14.37 -18.46 -30.49
N GLU A 619 13.55 -19.49 -30.57
CA GLU A 619 13.31 -20.36 -29.41
C GLU A 619 14.59 -21.09 -28.99
N VAL A 620 14.83 -21.17 -27.69
CA VAL A 620 15.94 -21.91 -27.11
C VAL A 620 15.60 -23.39 -27.21
N PRO A 621 16.45 -24.23 -27.86
CA PRO A 621 16.16 -25.67 -28.05
C PRO A 621 16.39 -26.43 -26.74
N LEU A 622 15.38 -26.46 -25.88
CA LEU A 622 15.44 -27.09 -24.55
C LEU A 622 15.35 -28.62 -24.64
N GLU A 623 14.65 -29.13 -25.64
CA GLU A 623 14.43 -30.56 -25.83
C GLU A 623 15.69 -31.30 -26.29
N THR A 624 15.86 -32.50 -25.81
CA THR A 624 16.96 -33.41 -26.19
C THR A 624 16.40 -34.62 -26.91
N LEU A 625 17.04 -35.02 -28.02
CA LEU A 625 16.68 -36.26 -28.74
C LEU A 625 17.09 -37.51 -27.93
N PRO A 626 16.32 -38.62 -28.00
CA PRO A 626 15.13 -38.80 -28.79
C PRO A 626 13.86 -38.17 -28.13
N TYR A 627 13.25 -37.24 -28.86
CA TYR A 627 11.99 -36.65 -28.47
C TYR A 627 10.83 -37.50 -28.95
N THR A 628 9.90 -37.85 -28.07
CA THR A 628 8.68 -38.55 -28.44
C THR A 628 7.62 -37.47 -28.75
N MET A 629 7.13 -37.42 -29.98
CA MET A 629 6.06 -36.51 -30.36
C MET A 629 4.86 -36.68 -29.42
N GLY A 630 4.39 -35.56 -28.85
CA GLY A 630 3.31 -35.56 -27.87
C GLY A 630 3.73 -35.77 -26.42
N SER A 631 5.04 -35.75 -26.12
CA SER A 631 5.51 -35.69 -24.73
C SER A 631 5.42 -34.27 -24.14
N VAL A 632 5.14 -34.19 -22.85
CA VAL A 632 5.06 -32.95 -22.09
C VAL A 632 6.39 -32.21 -22.12
N PRO A 633 6.44 -30.88 -22.31
CA PRO A 633 7.64 -30.08 -22.17
C PRO A 633 8.30 -30.31 -20.80
N THR A 634 9.53 -30.79 -20.81
CA THR A 634 10.30 -31.03 -19.58
C THR A 634 11.02 -29.76 -19.13
N THR A 635 11.17 -29.58 -17.85
CA THR A 635 11.99 -28.50 -17.29
C THR A 635 13.47 -28.75 -17.60
N PHE A 636 14.16 -27.70 -18.02
CA PHE A 636 15.59 -27.74 -18.31
C PHE A 636 16.37 -26.86 -17.34
N THR A 637 17.44 -27.39 -16.76
CA THR A 637 18.40 -26.63 -15.95
C THR A 637 19.79 -26.81 -16.58
N GLY A 638 20.48 -25.70 -16.85
CA GLY A 638 21.83 -25.71 -17.46
C GLY A 638 22.02 -24.62 -18.50
N ARG A 639 23.01 -24.81 -19.37
CA ARG A 639 23.33 -23.88 -20.46
C ARG A 639 22.86 -24.42 -21.79
N LYS A 640 22.23 -23.56 -22.60
CA LYS A 640 21.88 -23.87 -23.99
C LYS A 640 22.41 -22.79 -24.91
N ARG A 641 22.91 -23.19 -26.09
CA ARG A 641 23.42 -22.26 -27.09
C ARG A 641 22.36 -21.97 -28.15
N VAL A 642 22.16 -20.71 -28.43
CA VAL A 642 21.31 -20.22 -29.53
C VAL A 642 22.20 -19.57 -30.59
N ALA A 643 22.24 -20.14 -31.79
CA ALA A 643 23.03 -19.63 -32.91
C ALA A 643 22.44 -20.14 -34.24
N PRO A 644 22.60 -19.38 -35.34
CA PRO A 644 23.10 -18.02 -35.40
C PRO A 644 22.05 -16.97 -35.06
N LEU A 645 22.41 -15.91 -34.31
CA LEU A 645 21.60 -14.71 -34.18
C LEU A 645 22.01 -13.76 -35.32
N LEU A 646 21.05 -13.36 -36.14
CA LEU A 646 21.28 -12.58 -37.35
C LEU A 646 21.07 -11.09 -37.16
N GLY A 647 21.75 -10.28 -37.97
CA GLY A 647 21.56 -8.84 -38.09
C GLY A 647 22.68 -8.02 -37.41
N TYR A 648 23.09 -6.96 -38.11
CA TYR A 648 23.92 -5.88 -37.53
C TYR A 648 22.99 -4.76 -37.02
N SER A 649 23.22 -4.31 -35.83
CA SER A 649 22.51 -3.16 -35.23
C SER A 649 23.51 -2.21 -34.59
N ASP A 650 23.06 -1.02 -34.28
CA ASP A 650 23.87 -0.05 -33.57
C ASP A 650 23.92 -0.36 -32.05
N THR A 651 22.97 -1.15 -31.55
CA THR A 651 22.84 -1.46 -30.12
C THR A 651 23.30 -2.86 -29.74
N ALA A 652 23.08 -3.88 -30.59
CA ALA A 652 23.40 -5.30 -30.32
C ALA A 652 22.90 -5.79 -28.96
N GLN A 653 21.58 -5.86 -28.82
CA GLN A 653 20.89 -6.20 -27.56
C GLN A 653 20.32 -7.63 -27.64
N LEU A 654 20.19 -8.26 -26.49
CA LEU A 654 19.42 -9.49 -26.33
C LEU A 654 18.03 -9.16 -25.82
N THR A 655 17.02 -9.72 -26.48
CA THR A 655 15.62 -9.67 -26.03
C THR A 655 15.17 -11.09 -25.73
N PHE A 656 14.88 -11.36 -24.48
CA PHE A 656 14.25 -12.58 -24.02
C PHE A 656 12.73 -12.38 -24.09
N THR A 657 12.03 -13.30 -24.73
CA THR A 657 10.56 -13.26 -24.84
C THR A 657 9.96 -14.61 -24.51
N GLN A 658 8.84 -14.60 -23.83
CA GLN A 658 8.01 -15.79 -23.60
C GLN A 658 6.54 -15.42 -23.70
N THR A 659 5.84 -16.02 -24.64
CA THR A 659 4.39 -15.87 -24.84
C THR A 659 3.60 -17.05 -24.30
N GLN A 660 4.22 -18.22 -24.26
CA GLN A 660 3.58 -19.44 -23.77
C GLN A 660 3.45 -19.41 -22.24
N PRO A 661 2.33 -19.92 -21.68
CA PRO A 661 2.09 -19.99 -20.24
C PRO A 661 2.87 -21.15 -19.59
N LEU A 662 4.19 -21.03 -19.58
CA LEU A 662 5.13 -22.00 -19.03
C LEU A 662 6.13 -21.30 -18.11
N PHE A 663 6.76 -22.04 -17.21
CA PHE A 663 7.78 -21.49 -16.32
C PHE A 663 9.09 -21.17 -17.04
N ALA A 664 9.72 -20.06 -16.69
CA ALA A 664 11.02 -19.65 -17.21
C ALA A 664 11.82 -18.88 -16.16
N THR A 665 13.04 -19.31 -15.91
CA THR A 665 14.02 -18.65 -15.06
C THR A 665 15.35 -18.55 -15.79
N VAL A 666 15.90 -17.34 -15.88
CA VAL A 666 17.20 -17.05 -16.51
C VAL A 666 18.14 -16.52 -15.46
N LEU A 667 19.25 -17.20 -15.22
CA LEU A 667 20.25 -16.84 -14.21
C LEU A 667 21.34 -15.93 -14.74
N GLY A 668 21.59 -15.94 -16.04
CA GLY A 668 22.60 -15.12 -16.71
C GLY A 668 22.73 -15.49 -18.18
N VAL A 669 23.50 -14.73 -18.92
CA VAL A 669 23.72 -14.99 -20.36
C VAL A 669 25.15 -14.67 -20.79
N GLU A 670 25.78 -15.62 -21.48
CA GLU A 670 27.00 -15.41 -22.21
C GLU A 670 26.66 -15.14 -23.70
N TYR A 671 27.26 -14.14 -24.30
CA TYR A 671 27.05 -13.84 -25.70
C TYR A 671 28.33 -13.38 -26.41
N LYS A 672 28.44 -13.72 -27.71
CA LYS A 672 29.55 -13.34 -28.55
C LYS A 672 29.18 -12.23 -29.51
N LEU A 673 29.96 -11.18 -29.48
CA LEU A 673 29.81 -9.98 -30.32
C LEU A 673 30.82 -9.98 -31.46
N SER A 674 30.39 -9.52 -32.62
CA SER A 674 31.27 -9.14 -33.75
C SER A 674 31.05 -7.66 -34.03
N THR A 675 32.14 -6.88 -34.02
CA THR A 675 32.10 -5.46 -34.39
C THR A 675 32.48 -5.30 -35.86
N GLY A 676 31.72 -4.48 -36.59
CA GLY A 676 32.08 -4.01 -37.92
C GLY A 676 33.37 -3.20 -37.91
N GLN A 677 34.01 -3.07 -39.05
CA GLN A 677 35.18 -2.18 -39.24
C GLN A 677 34.75 -0.72 -39.26
#